data_5ac5f8e618e207824a931f1afb88801a
#
_entry.id   5ac5f8e618e207824a931f1afb88801a
#
_cell.length_a   1.000
_cell.length_b   1.000
_cell.length_c   1.000
_cell.angle_alpha   90.00
_cell.angle_beta   90.00
_cell.angle_gamma   90.00
#
_symmetry.space_group_name_H-M   'P 1'
#
loop_
_entity.id
_entity.type
_entity.pdbx_description
1 polymer ?
#
loop_
_entity_poly.entity_id
_entity_poly.type
_entity_poly.pdbx_seq_one_letter_code
_entity_poly.pdbx_strand_id
1 'polypeptide(L)'
;MDAVQKANSGHPGMPMGMADIAVTVWGRYLKVDPDAPAWPDRDRFVLSNGHGSMLLYALLHLAGFPVTMEDLKNFRQWGSHTAGHPEIDHDLGIEMTTGPLGQGFGTGVGMAIAEEHLRARVGKELVDHRTFGFVSDGDLMEGISAESASLAGHLQLGRLIYYYDDNGISIDGDTATTFTEDVAKRFEAVNWHVLDVDGXDREAIAQATDEALAVEDKPSLIICHTXIAHGAPNAQGTAKSHGAPLGEDEVRATKEAIGLPPEETFYAPQEVYDFFRDAMDRGRTAHREWEARLASADGEAKKLWEELYNPKPVVLEGPAYEPGKAVATRNVNKDLFPEIADKVPGFIGGAADLVESTKTEIDVARPFSATNRAGRDIKFGVREHAMGTVTNGIAVHGGLRPYGATFFVFSDYMRPAVRLSALMNAPSIWVWTHDSVFLGEDGPTHQPIEHLASLRAMPNLWVIRPADATETVEAWEVALNRGDGPVAIVQTRQNVPVLDRQRGGVARGGYVLRDGDDVVLVATGSEVHVALEAADLLTDDGVAARVVSLPCWELFFAQDEEYRTEVLGEGIPRVSIEAAATFGWERIVGPDGLTIGIDHFGAQRRGNASPRNGDSPAPRCENESATGYAVERVVSESS
;
A
#
# COMPACT_ATOMS: atom_id res chain seq x y z
N MET A 1 -26.40 8.18 -14.31
CA MET A 1 -26.56 9.25 -15.32
C MET A 1 -26.78 10.62 -14.67
N ASP A 2 -27.79 10.71 -13.81
CA ASP A 2 -28.17 12.00 -13.20
C ASP A 2 -27.07 12.62 -12.37
N ALA A 3 -26.37 11.80 -11.59
CA ALA A 3 -25.30 12.33 -10.73
C ALA A 3 -24.15 12.90 -11.56
N VAL A 4 -23.74 12.16 -12.61
CA VAL A 4 -22.69 12.64 -13.51
C VAL A 4 -23.14 13.91 -14.22
N GLN A 5 -24.40 13.95 -14.67
CA GLN A 5 -24.94 15.11 -15.39
C GLN A 5 -24.99 16.33 -14.47
N LYS A 6 -25.48 16.15 -13.24
CA LYS A 6 -25.57 17.24 -12.26
C LYS A 6 -24.19 17.79 -11.93
N ALA A 7 -23.21 16.91 -11.73
CA ALA A 7 -21.84 17.32 -11.43
C ALA A 7 -21.12 17.89 -12.65
N ASN A 8 -21.66 17.65 -13.83
CA ASN A 8 -21.03 18.01 -15.10
C ASN A 8 -19.62 17.42 -15.19
N SER A 9 -19.42 16.24 -14.60
CA SER A 9 -18.13 15.58 -14.50
C SER A 9 -18.35 14.15 -14.06
N GLY A 10 -17.64 13.22 -14.67
CA GLY A 10 -17.68 11.82 -14.26
C GLY A 10 -17.75 10.86 -15.43
N HIS A 11 -17.97 9.59 -15.11
CA HIS A 11 -17.87 8.50 -16.07
C HIS A 11 -19.19 7.70 -16.07
N PRO A 12 -20.11 8.02 -16.97
CA PRO A 12 -21.41 7.33 -16.96
C PRO A 12 -21.42 6.00 -17.69
N GLY A 13 -20.50 5.79 -18.63
CA GLY A 13 -20.60 4.66 -19.55
C GLY A 13 -20.43 3.30 -18.91
N MET A 14 -19.41 3.14 -18.07
CA MET A 14 -19.18 1.85 -17.41
C MET A 14 -20.29 1.51 -16.41
N PRO A 15 -20.73 2.43 -15.54
CA PRO A 15 -21.86 2.10 -14.66
C PRO A 15 -23.10 1.62 -15.39
N MET A 16 -23.41 2.24 -16.52
CA MET A 16 -24.58 1.81 -17.31
C MET A 16 -24.33 0.44 -17.95
N GLY A 17 -23.12 0.22 -18.46
CA GLY A 17 -22.79 -1.06 -19.09
C GLY A 17 -22.73 -2.23 -18.13
N MET A 18 -22.38 -1.98 -16.88
CA MET A 18 -22.25 -3.03 -15.87
C MET A 18 -23.47 -3.17 -14.96
N ALA A 19 -24.56 -2.49 -15.25
CA ALA A 19 -25.73 -2.53 -14.37
C ALA A 19 -26.28 -3.95 -14.17
N ASP A 20 -26.35 -4.75 -15.22
CA ASP A 20 -26.84 -6.12 -15.10
C ASP A 20 -25.89 -7.00 -14.30
N ILE A 21 -24.59 -6.81 -14.46
CA ILE A 21 -23.59 -7.54 -13.68
C ILE A 21 -23.73 -7.14 -12.19
N ALA A 22 -23.83 -5.86 -11.94
CA ALA A 22 -23.90 -5.33 -10.57
C ALA A 22 -25.15 -5.85 -9.83
N VAL A 23 -26.32 -5.82 -10.50
CA VAL A 23 -27.54 -6.28 -9.84
C VAL A 23 -27.48 -7.78 -9.58
N THR A 24 -26.82 -8.54 -10.45
CA THR A 24 -26.67 -9.98 -10.25
C THR A 24 -25.76 -10.27 -9.06
N VAL A 25 -24.60 -9.64 -9.02
CA VAL A 25 -23.61 -9.90 -7.96
C VAL A 25 -24.15 -9.43 -6.59
N TRP A 26 -24.62 -8.20 -6.53
CA TRP A 26 -25.11 -7.64 -5.25
C TRP A 26 -26.46 -8.22 -4.85
N GLY A 27 -27.30 -8.52 -5.83
CA GLY A 27 -28.64 -9.04 -5.58
C GLY A 27 -28.68 -10.50 -5.19
N ARG A 28 -27.72 -11.30 -5.63
CA ARG A 28 -27.82 -12.76 -5.48
C ARG A 28 -26.64 -13.41 -4.74
N TYR A 29 -25.49 -12.75 -4.61
CA TYR A 29 -24.29 -13.44 -4.12
C TYR A 29 -23.59 -12.77 -2.96
N LEU A 30 -23.37 -11.48 -3.02
CA LEU A 30 -22.52 -10.77 -2.07
C LEU A 30 -23.09 -10.85 -0.64
N LYS A 31 -22.27 -11.28 0.31
CA LYS A 31 -22.64 -11.33 1.74
C LYS A 31 -21.99 -10.18 2.48
N VAL A 32 -22.73 -9.12 2.66
CA VAL A 32 -22.32 -7.95 3.43
C VAL A 32 -23.49 -7.52 4.29
N ASP A 33 -23.22 -6.74 5.32
CA ASP A 33 -24.26 -6.28 6.25
C ASP A 33 -24.26 -4.75 6.28
N PRO A 34 -25.25 -4.11 5.68
CA PRO A 34 -25.30 -2.63 5.68
C PRO A 34 -25.42 -2.03 7.08
N ASP A 35 -25.91 -2.79 8.06
CA ASP A 35 -26.01 -2.32 9.45
C ASP A 35 -24.68 -2.46 10.19
N ALA A 36 -23.73 -3.22 9.64
CA ALA A 36 -22.40 -3.40 10.20
C ALA A 36 -21.40 -3.55 9.06
N PRO A 37 -21.14 -2.44 8.32
CA PRO A 37 -20.32 -2.52 7.10
C PRO A 37 -18.92 -3.06 7.32
N ALA A 38 -18.38 -2.95 8.54
CA ALA A 38 -17.03 -3.41 8.85
C ALA A 38 -17.01 -4.80 9.49
N TRP A 39 -18.10 -5.55 9.45
CA TRP A 39 -18.16 -6.93 9.97
C TRP A 39 -16.95 -7.73 9.45
N PRO A 40 -16.15 -8.35 10.33
CA PRO A 40 -14.89 -8.95 9.89
C PRO A 40 -15.02 -10.06 8.84
N ASP A 41 -16.09 -10.85 8.88
CA ASP A 41 -16.25 -11.98 7.95
C ASP A 41 -17.14 -11.65 6.74
N ARG A 42 -17.30 -10.37 6.42
CA ARG A 42 -18.03 -9.96 5.23
C ARG A 42 -17.26 -10.30 3.97
N ASP A 43 -17.98 -10.57 2.89
CA ASP A 43 -17.33 -10.60 1.58
C ASP A 43 -16.71 -9.23 1.30
N ARG A 44 -15.65 -9.21 0.52
CA ARG A 44 -15.02 -7.96 0.09
C ARG A 44 -15.41 -7.70 -1.36
N PHE A 45 -15.84 -6.48 -1.65
CA PHE A 45 -16.15 -6.05 -3.02
C PHE A 45 -15.21 -4.94 -3.42
N VAL A 46 -14.48 -5.12 -4.53
CA VAL A 46 -13.51 -4.14 -5.03
C VAL A 46 -13.94 -3.65 -6.41
N LEU A 47 -14.11 -2.34 -6.53
CA LEU A 47 -14.35 -1.71 -7.84
C LEU A 47 -13.02 -1.23 -8.38
N SER A 48 -12.29 -2.13 -9.07
CA SER A 48 -10.95 -1.79 -9.57
C SER A 48 -11.04 -0.76 -10.70
N ASN A 49 -12.09 -0.82 -11.51
CA ASN A 49 -12.39 0.20 -12.50
C ASN A 49 -13.07 1.39 -11.82
N GLY A 50 -12.30 2.05 -10.97
CA GLY A 50 -12.79 3.07 -10.04
C GLY A 50 -13.36 4.32 -10.69
N HIS A 51 -13.11 4.52 -11.99
CA HIS A 51 -13.75 5.63 -12.69
C HIS A 51 -15.27 5.49 -12.69
N GLY A 52 -15.79 4.26 -12.61
CA GLY A 52 -17.22 4.02 -12.48
C GLY A 52 -17.76 4.13 -11.07
N SER A 53 -17.21 5.01 -10.26
CA SER A 53 -17.49 5.13 -8.83
C SER A 53 -18.98 5.28 -8.52
N MET A 54 -19.73 5.97 -9.38
CA MET A 54 -21.16 6.17 -9.12
C MET A 54 -21.91 4.84 -9.10
N LEU A 55 -21.45 3.83 -9.84
CA LEU A 55 -22.05 2.50 -9.74
C LEU A 55 -21.97 1.98 -8.30
N LEU A 56 -20.79 2.07 -7.71
CA LEU A 56 -20.60 1.61 -6.32
C LEU A 56 -21.45 2.43 -5.35
N TYR A 57 -21.48 3.75 -5.51
CA TYR A 57 -22.26 4.60 -4.60
C TYR A 57 -23.75 4.32 -4.71
N ALA A 58 -24.25 4.10 -5.93
CA ALA A 58 -25.65 3.77 -6.13
C ALA A 58 -26.00 2.42 -5.48
N LEU A 59 -25.12 1.43 -5.64
CA LEU A 59 -25.32 0.12 -5.02
C LEU A 59 -25.35 0.23 -3.49
N LEU A 60 -24.41 0.98 -2.93
CA LEU A 60 -24.34 1.16 -1.48
C LEU A 60 -25.62 1.85 -0.97
N HIS A 61 -26.05 2.89 -1.67
CA HIS A 61 -27.28 3.61 -1.30
C HIS A 61 -28.49 2.68 -1.35
N LEU A 62 -28.67 1.97 -2.46
CA LEU A 62 -29.83 1.11 -2.64
C LEU A 62 -29.83 -0.05 -1.66
N ALA A 63 -28.65 -0.56 -1.31
CA ALA A 63 -28.52 -1.68 -0.38
C ALA A 63 -28.73 -1.30 1.08
N GLY A 64 -28.74 0.00 1.39
CA GLY A 64 -28.99 0.45 2.76
C GLY A 64 -27.77 0.82 3.56
N PHE A 65 -26.59 0.89 2.93
CA PHE A 65 -25.40 1.45 3.57
C PHE A 65 -25.63 2.96 3.78
N PRO A 66 -24.86 3.61 4.67
CA PRO A 66 -25.10 5.02 4.96
C PRO A 66 -24.58 5.99 3.88
N VAL A 67 -24.91 5.71 2.63
CA VAL A 67 -24.71 6.61 1.50
C VAL A 67 -26.09 7.13 1.13
N THR A 68 -26.34 8.39 1.42
CA THR A 68 -27.67 8.98 1.28
C THR A 68 -27.92 9.47 -0.14
N MET A 69 -29.20 9.74 -0.45
CA MET A 69 -29.56 10.37 -1.73
C MET A 69 -28.86 11.73 -1.86
N GLU A 70 -28.74 12.46 -0.75
CA GLU A 70 -28.03 13.74 -0.75
C GLU A 70 -26.55 13.55 -1.12
N ASP A 71 -25.93 12.46 -0.64
CA ASP A 71 -24.56 12.13 -1.03
C ASP A 71 -24.44 11.90 -2.54
N LEU A 72 -25.40 11.19 -3.13
CA LEU A 72 -25.41 10.94 -4.58
C LEU A 72 -25.55 12.25 -5.35
N LYS A 73 -26.39 13.16 -4.87
CA LYS A 73 -26.62 14.46 -5.51
C LYS A 73 -25.41 15.39 -5.41
N ASN A 74 -24.52 15.13 -4.44
CA ASN A 74 -23.30 15.90 -4.24
C ASN A 74 -22.06 15.19 -4.80
N PHE A 75 -22.25 14.36 -5.80
CA PHE A 75 -21.16 13.65 -6.48
C PHE A 75 -20.07 14.61 -6.92
N ARG A 76 -18.82 14.30 -6.55
CA ARG A 76 -17.61 15.06 -6.92
C ARG A 76 -17.56 16.48 -6.33
N GLN A 77 -18.34 16.75 -5.30
CA GLN A 77 -18.32 18.08 -4.66
C GLN A 77 -17.40 18.04 -3.44
N TRP A 78 -16.83 19.21 -3.13
CA TRP A 78 -15.91 19.33 -1.99
C TRP A 78 -16.59 18.87 -0.71
N GLY A 79 -15.92 17.96 0.00
CA GLY A 79 -16.40 17.48 1.29
C GLY A 79 -17.48 16.39 1.22
N SER A 80 -17.89 15.98 0.01
CA SER A 80 -18.92 14.94 -0.08
C SER A 80 -18.29 13.54 0.08
N HIS A 81 -19.11 12.57 0.47
CA HIS A 81 -18.70 11.17 0.58
C HIS A 81 -18.56 10.50 -0.79
N THR A 82 -19.10 11.11 -1.85
CA THR A 82 -19.12 10.51 -3.17
C THR A 82 -18.08 11.16 -4.07
N ALA A 83 -16.82 10.84 -3.77
CA ALA A 83 -15.68 11.34 -4.53
C ALA A 83 -15.71 10.82 -5.97
N GLY A 84 -14.98 11.50 -6.86
CA GLY A 84 -14.93 11.11 -8.27
C GLY A 84 -14.44 9.69 -8.52
N HIS A 85 -13.57 9.20 -7.65
CA HIS A 85 -13.14 7.80 -7.61
C HIS A 85 -13.25 7.35 -6.17
N PRO A 86 -13.56 6.08 -5.90
CA PRO A 86 -13.82 5.65 -4.52
C PRO A 86 -12.64 5.91 -3.58
N GLU A 87 -12.96 6.35 -2.37
CA GLU A 87 -11.99 6.52 -1.29
C GLU A 87 -12.40 5.58 -0.15
N ILE A 88 -11.44 4.82 0.34
CA ILE A 88 -11.70 3.81 1.37
C ILE A 88 -12.46 4.42 2.55
N ASP A 89 -13.52 3.74 2.97
CA ASP A 89 -14.29 4.12 4.17
C ASP A 89 -15.12 2.90 4.55
N HIS A 90 -14.62 2.12 5.49
CA HIS A 90 -15.29 0.89 5.87
C HIS A 90 -16.67 1.14 6.47
N ASP A 91 -16.89 2.30 7.09
CA ASP A 91 -18.21 2.63 7.64
C ASP A 91 -19.25 2.87 6.55
N LEU A 92 -18.81 3.25 5.35
CA LEU A 92 -19.71 3.42 4.20
C LEU A 92 -19.78 2.16 3.32
N GLY A 93 -18.95 1.19 3.57
CA GLY A 93 -18.89 -0.03 2.75
C GLY A 93 -17.90 0.04 1.60
N ILE A 94 -17.00 1.01 1.58
CA ILE A 94 -16.00 1.18 0.52
C ILE A 94 -14.68 0.54 0.99
N GLU A 95 -14.28 -0.53 0.32
CA GLU A 95 -13.21 -1.40 0.81
C GLU A 95 -11.80 -0.91 0.49
N MET A 96 -11.65 -0.05 -0.51
CA MET A 96 -10.34 0.51 -0.83
C MET A 96 -10.48 1.75 -1.71
N THR A 97 -9.41 2.51 -1.80
CA THR A 97 -9.32 3.66 -2.71
C THR A 97 -8.87 3.16 -4.08
N THR A 98 -9.69 3.40 -5.11
CA THR A 98 -9.36 3.04 -6.48
C THR A 98 -9.38 4.28 -7.37
N GLY A 99 -9.06 4.10 -8.64
CA GLY A 99 -8.86 5.17 -9.61
C GLY A 99 -7.58 4.93 -10.38
N PRO A 100 -6.43 4.71 -9.71
CA PRO A 100 -5.25 4.22 -10.42
C PRO A 100 -5.51 2.77 -10.85
N LEU A 101 -5.64 2.56 -12.15
CA LEU A 101 -6.05 1.27 -12.71
C LEU A 101 -5.07 0.15 -12.33
N GLY A 102 -5.61 -1.03 -12.09
CA GLY A 102 -4.85 -2.21 -11.71
C GLY A 102 -4.62 -2.35 -10.21
N GLN A 103 -4.69 -1.25 -9.45
CA GLN A 103 -4.46 -1.32 -8.00
C GLN A 103 -5.55 -2.15 -7.31
N GLY A 104 -6.80 -1.98 -7.73
CA GLY A 104 -7.89 -2.77 -7.17
C GLY A 104 -7.73 -4.26 -7.45
N PHE A 105 -7.29 -4.58 -8.67
CA PHE A 105 -7.03 -5.98 -9.05
C PHE A 105 -6.07 -6.63 -8.04
N GLY A 106 -4.92 -5.98 -7.80
CA GLY A 106 -3.90 -6.55 -6.91
C GLY A 106 -4.30 -6.49 -5.44
N THR A 107 -5.00 -5.44 -5.03
CA THR A 107 -5.47 -5.32 -3.65
C THR A 107 -6.46 -6.44 -3.33
N GLY A 108 -7.34 -6.78 -4.27
CA GLY A 108 -8.24 -7.93 -4.10
C GLY A 108 -7.50 -9.25 -3.94
N VAL A 109 -6.37 -9.40 -4.64
CA VAL A 109 -5.52 -10.60 -4.44
C VAL A 109 -5.02 -10.64 -3.00
N GLY A 110 -4.63 -9.49 -2.45
CA GLY A 110 -4.20 -9.42 -1.05
C GLY A 110 -5.32 -9.77 -0.08
N MET A 111 -6.53 -9.31 -0.36
CA MET A 111 -7.70 -9.66 0.47
C MET A 111 -7.96 -11.16 0.44
N ALA A 112 -7.81 -11.80 -0.73
CA ALA A 112 -8.00 -13.24 -0.85
C ALA A 112 -6.92 -14.01 -0.07
N ILE A 113 -5.68 -13.53 -0.11
CA ILE A 113 -4.60 -14.13 0.70
C ILE A 113 -4.95 -14.05 2.18
N ALA A 114 -5.41 -12.88 2.62
CA ALA A 114 -5.76 -12.67 4.03
C ALA A 114 -6.86 -13.65 4.47
N GLU A 115 -7.89 -13.82 3.65
CA GLU A 115 -8.98 -14.74 3.99
C GLU A 115 -8.47 -16.18 4.09
N GLU A 116 -7.70 -16.64 3.10
CA GLU A 116 -7.17 -18.00 3.11
C GLU A 116 -6.29 -18.25 4.34
N HIS A 117 -5.42 -17.29 4.65
CA HIS A 117 -4.51 -17.41 5.78
C HIS A 117 -5.27 -17.45 7.11
N LEU A 118 -6.19 -16.50 7.28
CA LEU A 118 -6.96 -16.42 8.53
C LEU A 118 -7.85 -17.65 8.71
N ARG A 119 -8.50 -18.11 7.64
CA ARG A 119 -9.36 -19.31 7.72
C ARG A 119 -8.55 -20.53 8.15
N ALA A 120 -7.33 -20.67 7.64
CA ALA A 120 -6.46 -21.78 8.03
C ALA A 120 -6.05 -21.72 9.48
N ARG A 121 -5.97 -20.51 10.07
CA ARG A 121 -5.46 -20.36 11.43
C ARG A 121 -6.55 -20.32 12.49
N VAL A 122 -7.69 -19.66 12.21
CA VAL A 122 -8.76 -19.56 13.22
C VAL A 122 -9.97 -20.43 12.92
N GLY A 123 -10.02 -21.02 11.73
CA GLY A 123 -11.09 -21.93 11.37
C GLY A 123 -12.20 -21.29 10.55
N LYS A 124 -12.89 -22.14 9.80
CA LYS A 124 -13.97 -21.77 8.89
C LYS A 124 -15.15 -21.13 9.62
N GLU A 125 -15.32 -21.45 10.89
CA GLU A 125 -16.42 -20.91 11.69
C GLU A 125 -16.29 -19.39 11.86
N LEU A 126 -15.08 -18.87 11.86
CA LEU A 126 -14.83 -17.44 12.09
C LEU A 126 -14.42 -16.69 10.83
N VAL A 127 -13.82 -17.38 9.84
CA VAL A 127 -13.39 -16.75 8.59
C VAL A 127 -13.79 -17.65 7.43
N ASP A 128 -14.72 -17.14 6.59
CA ASP A 128 -15.23 -17.90 5.44
C ASP A 128 -15.94 -16.93 4.50
N HIS A 129 -15.15 -16.15 3.76
CA HIS A 129 -15.73 -15.17 2.85
C HIS A 129 -14.95 -15.12 1.53
N ARG A 130 -15.48 -14.38 0.59
CA ARG A 130 -14.92 -14.27 -0.75
C ARG A 130 -14.59 -12.83 -1.09
N THR A 131 -13.74 -12.66 -2.09
CA THR A 131 -13.44 -11.36 -2.68
C THR A 131 -14.02 -11.33 -4.08
N PHE A 132 -14.91 -10.36 -4.32
CA PHE A 132 -15.50 -10.08 -5.62
C PHE A 132 -14.95 -8.76 -6.13
N GLY A 133 -14.74 -8.66 -7.44
CA GLY A 133 -14.28 -7.39 -7.99
C GLY A 133 -14.72 -7.19 -9.42
N PHE A 134 -14.82 -5.91 -9.79
CA PHE A 134 -15.08 -5.51 -11.18
C PHE A 134 -13.80 -4.91 -11.75
N VAL A 135 -13.43 -5.35 -12.95
CA VAL A 135 -12.23 -4.87 -13.65
C VAL A 135 -12.60 -4.51 -15.09
N SER A 136 -11.81 -3.66 -15.72
CA SER A 136 -12.03 -3.22 -17.09
C SER A 136 -10.78 -3.43 -17.93
N ASP A 137 -10.87 -3.10 -19.22
CA ASP A 137 -9.76 -3.26 -20.17
C ASP A 137 -8.49 -2.57 -19.66
N GLY A 138 -8.61 -1.34 -19.17
CA GLY A 138 -7.47 -0.60 -18.67
C GLY A 138 -6.81 -1.26 -17.48
N ASP A 139 -7.61 -1.84 -16.57
CA ASP A 139 -7.03 -2.63 -15.49
C ASP A 139 -6.15 -3.74 -16.02
N LEU A 140 -6.63 -4.45 -17.03
CA LEU A 140 -5.92 -5.62 -17.55
C LEU A 140 -4.71 -5.25 -18.40
N MET A 141 -4.65 -4.01 -18.89
CA MET A 141 -3.47 -3.52 -19.59
C MET A 141 -2.32 -3.18 -18.63
N GLU A 142 -2.64 -2.85 -17.37
CA GLU A 142 -1.63 -2.44 -16.42
C GLU A 142 -0.72 -3.60 -16.04
N GLY A 143 0.59 -3.33 -15.97
CA GLY A 143 1.57 -4.36 -15.60
C GLY A 143 1.33 -4.95 -14.22
N ILE A 144 0.85 -4.14 -13.29
CA ILE A 144 0.54 -4.61 -11.93
C ILE A 144 -0.51 -5.73 -11.94
N SER A 145 -1.47 -5.66 -12.86
CA SER A 145 -2.49 -6.72 -12.99
C SER A 145 -1.86 -8.02 -13.48
N ALA A 146 -0.92 -7.93 -14.43
CA ALA A 146 -0.23 -9.13 -14.92
C ALA A 146 0.57 -9.79 -13.78
N GLU A 147 1.31 -9.01 -13.01
CA GLU A 147 2.04 -9.53 -11.85
C GLU A 147 1.09 -10.20 -10.85
N SER A 148 0.00 -9.52 -10.55
CA SER A 148 -0.95 -9.98 -9.54
C SER A 148 -1.72 -11.21 -10.01
N ALA A 149 -2.10 -11.26 -11.28
CA ALA A 149 -2.81 -12.42 -11.83
C ALA A 149 -1.93 -13.67 -11.78
N SER A 150 -0.66 -13.53 -12.17
CA SER A 150 0.26 -14.66 -12.13
C SER A 150 0.43 -15.17 -10.71
N LEU A 151 0.57 -14.27 -9.74
CA LEU A 151 0.69 -14.65 -8.33
C LEU A 151 -0.57 -15.35 -7.82
N ALA A 152 -1.75 -14.80 -8.13
CA ALA A 152 -3.01 -15.36 -7.65
C ALA A 152 -3.25 -16.77 -8.20
N GLY A 153 -2.95 -16.97 -9.48
CA GLY A 153 -3.09 -18.29 -10.09
C GLY A 153 -2.10 -19.30 -9.51
N HIS A 154 -0.87 -18.85 -9.29
CA HIS A 154 0.16 -19.69 -8.65
C HIS A 154 -0.27 -20.13 -7.25
N LEU A 155 -0.84 -19.20 -6.50
CA LEU A 155 -1.28 -19.48 -5.12
C LEU A 155 -2.64 -20.19 -5.08
N GLN A 156 -3.30 -20.38 -6.23
CA GLN A 156 -4.58 -21.09 -6.30
C GLN A 156 -5.64 -20.46 -5.38
N LEU A 157 -5.83 -19.15 -5.53
CA LEU A 157 -6.75 -18.41 -4.65
C LEU A 157 -8.19 -18.56 -5.15
N GLY A 158 -8.82 -19.68 -4.81
CA GLY A 158 -10.12 -20.06 -5.36
C GLY A 158 -11.31 -19.23 -4.90
N ARG A 159 -11.12 -18.37 -3.89
CA ARG A 159 -12.21 -17.53 -3.39
C ARG A 159 -12.16 -16.11 -3.93
N LEU A 160 -11.42 -15.90 -5.00
CA LEU A 160 -11.28 -14.62 -5.69
C LEU A 160 -12.03 -14.73 -7.02
N ILE A 161 -13.02 -13.86 -7.22
CA ILE A 161 -13.85 -13.87 -8.43
C ILE A 161 -13.91 -12.45 -9.00
N TYR A 162 -13.38 -12.27 -10.21
CA TYR A 162 -13.42 -10.98 -10.90
C TYR A 162 -14.32 -11.04 -12.12
N TYR A 163 -15.07 -9.96 -12.33
CA TYR A 163 -15.92 -9.76 -13.50
C TYR A 163 -15.25 -8.71 -14.37
N TYR A 164 -14.94 -9.09 -15.60
CA TYR A 164 -14.24 -8.21 -16.54
C TYR A 164 -15.26 -7.58 -17.48
N ASP A 165 -15.35 -6.25 -17.42
CA ASP A 165 -16.22 -5.45 -18.29
C ASP A 165 -15.56 -5.31 -19.66
N ASP A 166 -15.83 -6.28 -20.52
CA ASP A 166 -15.27 -6.32 -21.86
C ASP A 166 -16.20 -5.56 -22.80
N ASN A 167 -16.07 -4.22 -22.80
CA ASN A 167 -16.92 -3.36 -23.64
C ASN A 167 -16.20 -2.86 -24.90
N GLY A 168 -14.94 -3.17 -25.09
CA GLY A 168 -14.18 -2.84 -26.29
C GLY A 168 -13.84 -1.37 -26.46
N ILE A 169 -14.01 -0.54 -25.44
CA ILE A 169 -13.82 0.92 -25.54
C ILE A 169 -12.89 1.43 -24.43
N SER A 170 -11.99 2.29 -24.82
CA SER A 170 -11.15 3.06 -23.90
C SER A 170 -11.35 4.55 -24.19
N ILE A 171 -10.64 5.41 -23.46
CA ILE A 171 -10.73 6.86 -23.68
C ILE A 171 -10.34 7.23 -25.13
N ASP A 172 -9.31 6.56 -25.65
CA ASP A 172 -8.82 6.85 -27.01
C ASP A 172 -9.66 6.23 -28.11
N GLY A 173 -10.67 5.40 -27.76
CA GLY A 173 -11.53 4.77 -28.74
C GLY A 173 -11.58 3.25 -28.60
N ASP A 174 -11.69 2.58 -29.73
CA ASP A 174 -11.77 1.12 -29.79
C ASP A 174 -10.49 0.50 -29.19
N THR A 175 -10.67 -0.45 -28.27
CA THR A 175 -9.52 -1.13 -27.64
C THR A 175 -8.64 -1.85 -28.67
N ALA A 176 -9.17 -2.22 -29.83
CA ALA A 176 -8.38 -2.89 -30.86
C ALA A 176 -7.17 -2.04 -31.33
N THR A 177 -7.16 -0.74 -31.03
CA THR A 177 -5.99 0.10 -31.36
C THR A 177 -4.79 -0.18 -30.46
N THR A 178 -4.98 -0.74 -29.27
CA THR A 178 -3.88 -0.97 -28.32
C THR A 178 -3.94 -2.33 -27.62
N PHE A 179 -5.03 -3.08 -27.74
CA PHE A 179 -5.27 -4.23 -26.86
C PHE A 179 -5.96 -5.35 -27.66
N THR A 180 -5.16 -6.16 -28.34
CA THR A 180 -5.67 -7.23 -29.20
C THR A 180 -5.34 -8.62 -28.68
N GLU A 181 -4.89 -8.73 -27.46
CA GLU A 181 -4.56 -10.02 -26.87
C GLU A 181 -5.81 -10.83 -26.57
N ASP A 182 -5.64 -12.14 -26.52
CA ASP A 182 -6.69 -13.07 -26.11
C ASP A 182 -6.67 -13.16 -24.58
N VAL A 183 -7.52 -12.38 -23.92
CA VAL A 183 -7.52 -12.29 -22.46
C VAL A 183 -7.84 -13.65 -21.82
N ALA A 184 -8.78 -14.40 -22.39
CA ALA A 184 -9.13 -15.72 -21.85
C ALA A 184 -7.91 -16.62 -21.82
N LYS A 185 -7.18 -16.71 -22.94
CA LYS A 185 -5.99 -17.56 -23.00
C LYS A 185 -4.91 -17.07 -22.06
N ARG A 186 -4.73 -15.74 -21.94
CA ARG A 186 -3.71 -15.20 -21.05
C ARG A 186 -3.98 -15.60 -19.60
N PHE A 187 -5.23 -15.49 -19.15
CA PHE A 187 -5.58 -15.84 -17.78
C PHE A 187 -5.53 -17.34 -17.55
N GLU A 188 -5.96 -18.13 -18.54
CA GLU A 188 -5.82 -19.60 -18.45
C GLU A 188 -4.36 -20.00 -18.32
N ALA A 189 -3.46 -19.30 -19.03
CA ALA A 189 -2.03 -19.59 -18.98
C ALA A 189 -1.42 -19.35 -17.60
N VAL A 190 -2.00 -18.45 -16.81
CA VAL A 190 -1.56 -18.21 -15.44
C VAL A 190 -2.48 -18.86 -14.40
N ASN A 191 -3.15 -19.91 -14.82
CA ASN A 191 -3.90 -20.82 -13.93
C ASN A 191 -5.17 -20.22 -13.33
N TRP A 192 -5.86 -19.36 -14.07
CA TRP A 192 -7.19 -18.90 -13.70
C TRP A 192 -8.26 -19.73 -14.37
N HIS A 193 -9.38 -19.87 -13.70
CA HIS A 193 -10.62 -20.42 -14.25
C HIS A 193 -11.33 -19.29 -15.01
N VAL A 194 -11.59 -19.47 -16.29
CA VAL A 194 -12.13 -18.40 -17.14
C VAL A 194 -13.49 -18.79 -17.69
N LEU A 195 -14.45 -17.88 -17.56
CA LEU A 195 -15.79 -18.04 -18.11
C LEU A 195 -16.09 -16.82 -19.00
N ASP A 196 -16.96 -17.02 -19.99
CA ASP A 196 -17.26 -15.99 -21.00
C ASP A 196 -18.76 -15.90 -21.15
N VAL A 197 -19.36 -14.72 -20.91
CA VAL A 197 -20.80 -14.53 -20.91
C VAL A 197 -21.20 -13.22 -21.57
N ASP A 198 -22.47 -13.17 -22.00
CA ASP A 198 -23.13 -11.92 -22.39
C ASP A 198 -23.38 -11.11 -21.10
N GLY A 199 -22.75 -10.00 -20.96
CA GLY A 199 -22.89 -9.15 -19.78
C GLY A 199 -24.25 -8.49 -19.62
N UNK A 200 -25.03 -8.71 -20.43
CA UNK A 200 -26.33 -8.28 -20.39
C UNK A 200 -27.28 -9.24 -19.95
N ASP A 201 -26.84 -10.56 -19.89
CA ASP A 201 -27.72 -11.68 -19.53
C ASP A 201 -27.53 -12.09 -18.08
N ARG A 202 -28.42 -11.64 -17.23
CA ARG A 202 -28.29 -11.85 -15.79
C ARG A 202 -28.28 -13.33 -15.40
N GLU A 203 -29.02 -14.17 -16.11
CA GLU A 203 -28.98 -15.61 -15.80
C GLU A 203 -27.66 -16.25 -16.21
N ALA A 204 -27.10 -15.82 -17.34
CA ALA A 204 -25.77 -16.31 -17.74
C ALA A 204 -24.70 -15.87 -16.73
N ILE A 205 -24.79 -14.62 -16.25
CA ILE A 205 -23.86 -14.14 -15.24
C ILE A 205 -24.00 -14.95 -13.95
N ALA A 206 -25.24 -15.23 -13.54
CA ALA A 206 -25.49 -16.03 -12.35
C ALA A 206 -24.95 -17.45 -12.49
N GLN A 207 -25.17 -18.09 -13.64
CA GLN A 207 -24.65 -19.44 -13.87
C GLN A 207 -23.12 -19.45 -13.84
N ALA A 208 -22.49 -18.44 -14.44
CA ALA A 208 -21.03 -18.33 -14.39
C ALA A 208 -20.54 -18.13 -12.96
N THR A 209 -21.26 -17.33 -12.19
CA THR A 209 -20.91 -17.11 -10.77
C THR A 209 -21.03 -18.43 -10.00
N ASP A 210 -22.10 -19.20 -10.22
CA ASP A 210 -22.26 -20.51 -9.57
C ASP A 210 -21.09 -21.43 -9.91
N GLU A 211 -20.67 -21.45 -11.17
CA GLU A 211 -19.51 -22.26 -11.57
C GLU A 211 -18.24 -21.79 -10.89
N ALA A 212 -18.03 -20.46 -10.83
CA ALA A 212 -16.85 -19.90 -10.17
C ALA A 212 -16.82 -20.25 -8.69
N LEU A 213 -17.98 -20.19 -8.03
CA LEU A 213 -18.08 -20.54 -6.59
C LEU A 213 -17.74 -22.01 -6.34
N ALA A 214 -17.93 -22.87 -7.32
CA ALA A 214 -17.65 -24.31 -7.18
C ALA A 214 -16.18 -24.65 -7.42
N VAL A 215 -15.39 -23.73 -7.98
CA VAL A 215 -13.96 -23.95 -8.26
C VAL A 215 -13.18 -23.42 -7.07
N GLU A 216 -12.49 -24.29 -6.34
CA GLU A 216 -11.80 -23.90 -5.13
C GLU A 216 -10.28 -23.81 -5.27
N ASP A 217 -9.74 -24.21 -6.41
CA ASP A 217 -8.29 -24.27 -6.61
C ASP A 217 -7.77 -23.30 -7.68
N LYS A 218 -8.61 -22.39 -8.13
CA LYS A 218 -8.22 -21.36 -9.12
C LYS A 218 -9.04 -20.10 -8.89
N PRO A 219 -8.43 -18.92 -8.96
CA PRO A 219 -9.23 -17.71 -9.05
C PRO A 219 -10.02 -17.71 -10.34
N SER A 220 -11.16 -17.03 -10.37
CA SER A 220 -12.04 -17.01 -11.55
C SER A 220 -12.11 -15.63 -12.18
N LEU A 221 -12.06 -15.59 -13.50
CA LEU A 221 -12.33 -14.38 -14.28
C LEU A 221 -13.57 -14.65 -15.14
N ILE A 222 -14.61 -13.87 -14.93
CA ILE A 222 -15.82 -13.97 -15.75
C ILE A 222 -15.79 -12.81 -16.73
N ILE A 223 -15.54 -13.12 -17.99
CA ILE A 223 -15.49 -12.13 -19.07
C ILE A 223 -16.92 -11.79 -19.45
N CYS A 224 -17.32 -10.54 -19.26
CA CYS A 224 -18.69 -10.09 -19.50
C CYS A 224 -18.69 -9.12 -20.68
N HIS A 225 -19.25 -9.54 -21.80
CA HIS A 225 -19.33 -8.68 -22.98
C HIS A 225 -20.46 -7.68 -22.79
N THR A 226 -20.11 -6.46 -22.80
CA THR A 226 -21.05 -5.37 -22.52
C THR A 226 -20.96 -4.28 -23.57
N UNK A 227 -21.78 -3.24 -23.51
CA UNK A 227 -21.82 -2.11 -24.23
C UNK A 227 -21.74 -0.97 -23.36
N ILE A 228 -20.62 -0.21 -23.50
CA ILE A 228 -20.49 1.02 -22.72
C ILE A 228 -21.69 1.93 -22.94
N ALA A 229 -22.19 2.59 -21.91
CA ALA A 229 -23.40 3.42 -21.94
C ALA A 229 -24.62 2.65 -22.47
N HIS A 230 -24.74 1.40 -22.05
CA HIS A 230 -25.85 0.54 -22.47
C HIS A 230 -27.19 1.23 -22.20
N GLY A 231 -28.06 1.22 -23.24
CA GLY A 231 -29.37 1.85 -23.16
C GLY A 231 -29.45 3.28 -23.69
N ALA A 232 -28.30 3.93 -23.89
CA ALA A 232 -28.29 5.29 -24.43
C ALA A 232 -28.38 5.25 -25.96
N PRO A 233 -29.47 5.81 -26.55
CA PRO A 233 -29.68 5.62 -27.99
C PRO A 233 -28.56 6.12 -28.88
N ASN A 234 -27.88 7.17 -28.51
CA ASN A 234 -26.82 7.75 -29.35
C ASN A 234 -25.42 7.62 -28.76
N ALA A 235 -25.32 7.43 -27.45
CA ALA A 235 -24.02 7.39 -26.77
C ALA A 235 -23.49 5.96 -26.59
N GLN A 236 -24.35 4.95 -26.68
CA GLN A 236 -23.93 3.56 -26.49
C GLN A 236 -22.79 3.21 -27.43
N GLY A 237 -21.76 2.57 -26.91
CA GLY A 237 -20.63 2.11 -27.71
C GLY A 237 -19.63 3.19 -28.09
N THR A 238 -19.73 4.39 -27.53
CA THR A 238 -18.84 5.50 -27.91
C THR A 238 -17.80 5.78 -26.84
N ALA A 239 -16.59 6.16 -27.27
CA ALA A 239 -15.53 6.57 -26.37
C ALA A 239 -15.91 7.82 -25.55
N LYS A 240 -16.72 8.70 -26.14
CA LYS A 240 -17.15 9.91 -25.45
C LYS A 240 -17.93 9.59 -24.15
N SER A 241 -18.70 8.51 -24.15
CA SER A 241 -19.48 8.12 -22.98
C SER A 241 -18.62 7.57 -21.84
N HIS A 242 -17.35 7.28 -22.11
CA HIS A 242 -16.46 6.77 -21.08
C HIS A 242 -16.28 7.79 -19.94
N GLY A 243 -15.93 9.03 -20.28
CA GLY A 243 -15.50 10.00 -19.27
C GLY A 243 -16.13 11.38 -19.34
N ALA A 244 -17.34 11.49 -19.92
CA ALA A 244 -18.02 12.77 -20.03
C ALA A 244 -19.51 12.59 -19.77
N PRO A 245 -20.18 13.61 -19.23
CA PRO A 245 -21.64 13.57 -19.09
C PRO A 245 -22.31 13.33 -20.46
N LEU A 246 -23.40 12.59 -20.45
CA LEU A 246 -24.12 12.27 -21.69
C LEU A 246 -24.79 13.50 -22.33
N GLY A 247 -25.14 14.50 -21.54
CA GLY A 247 -25.94 15.63 -21.96
C GLY A 247 -27.41 15.42 -21.61
N GLU A 248 -28.10 16.50 -21.29
CA GLU A 248 -29.49 16.42 -20.80
C GLU A 248 -30.41 15.71 -21.78
N ASP A 249 -30.25 15.98 -23.10
CA ASP A 249 -31.10 15.36 -24.10
C ASP A 249 -30.86 13.84 -24.17
N GLU A 250 -29.59 13.41 -24.09
CA GLU A 250 -29.28 11.98 -24.13
C GLU A 250 -29.74 11.27 -22.86
N VAL A 251 -29.62 11.93 -21.69
CA VAL A 251 -30.12 11.36 -20.43
C VAL A 251 -31.64 11.13 -20.54
N ARG A 252 -32.37 12.13 -21.03
CA ARG A 252 -33.82 11.99 -21.23
C ARG A 252 -34.15 10.85 -22.20
N ALA A 253 -33.46 10.81 -23.34
CA ALA A 253 -33.70 9.78 -24.33
C ALA A 253 -33.36 8.38 -23.78
N THR A 254 -32.32 8.29 -22.95
CA THR A 254 -31.96 7.01 -22.33
C THR A 254 -33.07 6.56 -21.38
N LYS A 255 -33.58 7.44 -20.55
CA LYS A 255 -34.68 7.10 -19.63
C LYS A 255 -35.90 6.59 -20.40
N GLU A 256 -36.25 7.26 -21.49
CA GLU A 256 -37.36 6.80 -22.34
C GLU A 256 -37.08 5.38 -22.88
N ALA A 257 -35.87 5.16 -23.39
CA ALA A 257 -35.48 3.89 -24.00
C ALA A 257 -35.53 2.72 -23.01
N ILE A 258 -35.18 2.98 -21.75
CA ILE A 258 -35.15 1.90 -20.74
C ILE A 258 -36.40 1.88 -19.84
N GLY A 259 -37.39 2.72 -20.16
CA GLY A 259 -38.68 2.66 -19.48
C GLY A 259 -38.76 3.39 -18.16
N LEU A 260 -37.89 4.38 -17.93
CA LEU A 260 -37.94 5.21 -16.72
C LEU A 260 -38.57 6.57 -17.03
N PRO A 261 -39.12 7.27 -16.02
CA PRO A 261 -39.70 8.59 -16.25
C PRO A 261 -38.66 9.59 -16.75
N PRO A 262 -38.80 10.11 -17.97
CA PRO A 262 -37.73 10.95 -18.53
C PRO A 262 -37.57 12.31 -17.86
N GLU A 263 -38.60 12.80 -17.20
CA GLU A 263 -38.55 14.12 -16.55
C GLU A 263 -38.10 14.07 -15.08
N GLU A 264 -37.96 12.87 -14.51
CA GLU A 264 -37.56 12.75 -13.10
C GLU A 264 -36.06 12.55 -13.00
N THR A 265 -35.47 13.16 -11.98
CA THR A 265 -34.03 12.98 -11.71
C THR A 265 -33.87 12.19 -10.42
N PHE A 266 -32.79 11.42 -10.35
CA PHE A 266 -32.46 10.60 -9.16
C PHE A 266 -33.66 9.73 -8.78
N TYR A 267 -34.31 9.18 -9.81
CA TYR A 267 -35.50 8.35 -9.63
C TYR A 267 -35.10 6.92 -9.25
N ALA A 268 -35.62 6.45 -8.14
CA ALA A 268 -35.45 5.07 -7.69
C ALA A 268 -36.75 4.64 -7.04
N PRO A 269 -37.55 3.79 -7.72
CA PRO A 269 -38.83 3.38 -7.14
C PRO A 269 -38.62 2.46 -5.93
N GLN A 270 -39.64 2.42 -5.07
CA GLN A 270 -39.59 1.65 -3.83
C GLN A 270 -39.26 0.19 -4.07
N GLU A 271 -39.75 -0.38 -5.18
CA GLU A 271 -39.47 -1.80 -5.50
C GLU A 271 -37.98 -2.09 -5.70
N VAL A 272 -37.21 -1.10 -6.16
CA VAL A 272 -35.75 -1.25 -6.31
C VAL A 272 -35.10 -1.28 -4.94
N TYR A 273 -35.48 -0.36 -4.06
CA TYR A 273 -35.00 -0.37 -2.68
C TYR A 273 -35.34 -1.69 -1.98
N ASP A 274 -36.57 -2.14 -2.15
CA ASP A 274 -37.01 -3.40 -1.54
C ASP A 274 -36.19 -4.59 -2.03
N PHE A 275 -35.90 -4.61 -3.33
CA PHE A 275 -35.09 -5.69 -3.92
C PHE A 275 -33.71 -5.76 -3.25
N PHE A 276 -33.02 -4.62 -3.19
CA PHE A 276 -31.65 -4.62 -2.65
C PHE A 276 -31.66 -4.86 -1.14
N ARG A 277 -32.62 -4.32 -0.41
CA ARG A 277 -32.68 -4.55 1.03
C ARG A 277 -33.01 -5.99 1.38
N ASP A 278 -33.88 -6.62 0.59
CA ASP A 278 -34.15 -8.05 0.75
C ASP A 278 -32.87 -8.87 0.45
N ALA A 279 -32.14 -8.47 -0.59
CA ALA A 279 -30.89 -9.14 -0.92
C ALA A 279 -29.86 -9.07 0.20
N MET A 280 -29.85 -7.96 0.93
CA MET A 280 -28.89 -7.80 2.05
C MET A 280 -29.25 -8.66 3.26
N ASP A 281 -30.46 -9.23 3.32
CA ASP A 281 -30.81 -10.15 4.41
C ASP A 281 -29.91 -11.38 4.44
N ARG A 282 -29.38 -11.78 3.30
CA ARG A 282 -28.40 -12.87 3.21
C ARG A 282 -27.20 -12.56 4.12
N GLY A 283 -26.67 -11.34 4.00
CA GLY A 283 -25.52 -10.91 4.81
C GLY A 283 -25.88 -10.66 6.27
N ARG A 284 -27.06 -10.05 6.51
CA ARG A 284 -27.49 -9.82 7.89
C ARG A 284 -27.64 -11.13 8.65
N THR A 285 -28.23 -12.13 8.01
CA THR A 285 -28.41 -13.47 8.61
C THR A 285 -27.04 -14.12 8.85
N ALA A 286 -26.17 -14.06 7.86
CA ALA A 286 -24.82 -14.62 8.00
C ALA A 286 -24.07 -13.95 9.15
N HIS A 287 -24.22 -12.64 9.30
CA HIS A 287 -23.56 -11.90 10.38
C HIS A 287 -24.08 -12.32 11.75
N ARG A 288 -25.40 -12.43 11.89
CA ARG A 288 -25.98 -12.89 13.17
C ARG A 288 -25.49 -14.29 13.54
N GLU A 289 -25.46 -15.21 12.58
CA GLU A 289 -24.99 -16.57 12.81
C GLU A 289 -23.50 -16.57 13.18
N TRP A 290 -22.72 -15.72 12.50
CA TRP A 290 -21.30 -15.56 12.79
C TRP A 290 -21.09 -15.03 14.23
N GLU A 291 -21.87 -14.05 14.64
CA GLU A 291 -21.76 -13.50 16.00
C GLU A 291 -22.05 -14.58 17.05
N ALA A 292 -23.02 -15.44 16.79
CA ALA A 292 -23.32 -16.54 17.68
C ALA A 292 -22.15 -17.53 17.76
N ARG A 293 -21.53 -17.84 16.60
CA ARG A 293 -20.35 -18.71 16.59
C ARG A 293 -19.18 -18.09 17.34
N LEU A 294 -18.95 -16.81 17.15
CA LEU A 294 -17.86 -16.11 17.85
C LEU A 294 -18.11 -16.11 19.36
N ALA A 295 -19.34 -15.86 19.78
CA ALA A 295 -19.70 -15.83 21.21
C ALA A 295 -19.50 -17.18 21.85
N SER A 296 -19.73 -18.28 21.14
CA SER A 296 -19.60 -19.65 21.68
C SER A 296 -18.22 -20.26 21.41
N ALA A 297 -17.36 -19.56 20.65
CA ALA A 297 -16.01 -20.08 20.36
C ALA A 297 -15.16 -20.12 21.63
N ASP A 298 -14.27 -21.09 21.69
CA ASP A 298 -13.39 -21.26 22.84
C ASP A 298 -12.04 -21.82 22.38
N GLY A 299 -11.13 -22.00 23.34
CA GLY A 299 -9.85 -22.62 23.08
C GLY A 299 -8.89 -21.72 22.29
N GLU A 300 -8.00 -22.37 21.54
CA GLU A 300 -6.92 -21.71 20.85
C GLU A 300 -7.42 -20.78 19.73
N ALA A 301 -8.46 -21.18 19.01
CA ALA A 301 -9.00 -20.37 17.92
C ALA A 301 -9.55 -19.03 18.45
N LYS A 302 -10.28 -19.08 19.56
CA LYS A 302 -10.83 -17.86 20.16
C LYS A 302 -9.71 -16.95 20.67
N LYS A 303 -8.72 -17.53 21.33
CA LYS A 303 -7.57 -16.77 21.82
C LYS A 303 -6.84 -16.08 20.67
N LEU A 304 -6.58 -16.84 19.60
CA LEU A 304 -5.90 -16.28 18.44
C LEU A 304 -6.74 -15.19 17.78
N TRP A 305 -8.05 -15.41 17.64
CA TRP A 305 -8.95 -14.40 17.10
C TRP A 305 -8.82 -13.07 17.86
N GLU A 306 -8.86 -13.15 19.20
CA GLU A 306 -8.76 -11.94 20.02
C GLU A 306 -7.41 -11.23 19.81
N GLU A 307 -6.33 -12.01 19.70
CA GLU A 307 -5.00 -11.43 19.48
C GLU A 307 -4.88 -10.77 18.10
N LEU A 308 -5.54 -11.36 17.08
CA LEU A 308 -5.49 -10.83 15.72
C LEU A 308 -6.33 -9.56 15.55
N TYR A 309 -7.54 -9.56 16.12
CA TYR A 309 -8.50 -8.48 15.88
C TYR A 309 -8.54 -7.42 16.97
N ASN A 310 -7.97 -7.71 18.14
CA ASN A 310 -7.84 -6.74 19.23
C ASN A 310 -6.40 -6.72 19.72
N PRO A 311 -5.44 -6.36 18.86
CA PRO A 311 -4.03 -6.43 19.20
C PRO A 311 -3.66 -5.42 20.28
N LYS A 312 -2.76 -5.82 21.16
CA LYS A 312 -2.22 -4.95 22.19
C LYS A 312 -1.02 -4.18 21.64
N PRO A 313 -0.67 -3.03 22.25
CA PRO A 313 0.56 -2.34 21.85
C PRO A 313 1.76 -3.27 21.96
N VAL A 314 2.66 -3.15 20.98
CA VAL A 314 3.83 -4.01 20.86
C VAL A 314 5.02 -3.34 21.52
N VAL A 315 5.71 -4.07 22.41
CA VAL A 315 6.97 -3.64 23.00
C VAL A 315 8.02 -4.66 22.60
N LEU A 316 9.05 -4.22 21.88
CA LEU A 316 10.11 -5.09 21.41
C LEU A 316 11.35 -4.93 22.28
N GLU A 317 11.89 -6.05 22.76
CA GLU A 317 13.12 -6.03 23.52
C GLU A 317 14.34 -6.01 22.61
N GLY A 318 14.33 -6.88 21.61
CA GLY A 318 15.47 -7.04 20.72
C GLY A 318 16.65 -7.72 21.40
N PRO A 319 17.65 -8.12 20.61
CA PRO A 319 18.90 -8.64 21.18
C PRO A 319 19.66 -7.53 21.89
N ALA A 320 20.54 -7.93 22.80
CA ALA A 320 21.45 -6.99 23.45
C ALA A 320 22.63 -6.73 22.52
N TYR A 321 22.62 -5.57 21.89
CA TYR A 321 23.71 -5.15 21.01
C TYR A 321 24.73 -4.34 21.81
N GLU A 322 26.02 -4.72 21.73
CA GLU A 322 27.07 -4.02 22.45
C GLU A 322 27.51 -2.77 21.71
N PRO A 323 27.62 -1.63 22.38
CA PRO A 323 28.14 -0.42 21.73
C PRO A 323 29.49 -0.65 21.06
N GLY A 324 29.62 -0.13 19.84
CA GLY A 324 30.85 -0.28 19.04
C GLY A 324 30.86 -1.49 18.15
N LYS A 325 29.99 -2.49 18.39
CA LYS A 325 29.93 -3.66 17.53
C LYS A 325 29.40 -3.25 16.15
N ALA A 326 29.98 -3.82 15.10
CA ALA A 326 29.57 -3.54 13.73
C ALA A 326 28.42 -4.44 13.32
N VAL A 327 27.25 -3.85 13.02
CA VAL A 327 26.03 -4.56 12.65
C VAL A 327 25.36 -3.82 11.50
N ALA A 328 25.06 -4.52 10.40
CA ALA A 328 24.24 -3.92 9.34
C ALA A 328 22.81 -3.81 9.85
N THR A 329 22.15 -2.67 9.59
CA THR A 329 20.81 -2.51 10.14
C THR A 329 19.82 -3.50 9.52
N ARG A 330 20.04 -3.95 8.26
CA ARG A 330 19.18 -5.01 7.69
C ARG A 330 19.26 -6.31 8.49
N ASN A 331 20.41 -6.62 9.07
CA ASN A 331 20.57 -7.89 9.80
C ASN A 331 19.69 -7.96 11.05
N VAL A 332 19.29 -6.81 11.58
CA VAL A 332 18.40 -6.75 12.75
C VAL A 332 17.04 -7.38 12.43
N ASN A 333 16.60 -7.32 11.17
CA ASN A 333 15.35 -7.97 10.78
C ASN A 333 15.37 -9.45 11.16
N LYS A 334 16.44 -10.15 10.76
CA LYS A 334 16.57 -11.57 11.06
C LYS A 334 16.60 -11.83 12.56
N ASP A 335 17.32 -11.00 13.31
CA ASP A 335 17.44 -11.15 14.75
C ASP A 335 16.09 -10.92 15.46
N LEU A 336 15.30 -10.00 14.94
CA LEU A 336 14.09 -9.50 15.60
C LEU A 336 12.82 -10.25 15.21
N PHE A 337 12.77 -10.83 14.02
CA PHE A 337 11.54 -11.45 13.51
C PHE A 337 10.97 -12.55 14.38
N PRO A 338 11.79 -13.41 15.03
CA PRO A 338 11.19 -14.38 15.96
C PRO A 338 10.38 -13.72 17.09
N GLU A 339 10.89 -12.63 17.65
CA GLU A 339 10.17 -11.89 18.69
C GLU A 339 8.89 -11.27 18.13
N ILE A 340 8.98 -10.65 16.95
CA ILE A 340 7.81 -10.02 16.31
C ILE A 340 6.76 -11.09 16.01
N ALA A 341 7.16 -12.22 15.43
CA ALA A 341 6.23 -13.29 15.08
C ALA A 341 5.49 -13.82 16.30
N ASP A 342 6.17 -13.90 17.46
CA ASP A 342 5.57 -14.35 18.69
C ASP A 342 4.58 -13.31 19.26
N LYS A 343 4.97 -12.05 19.26
CA LYS A 343 4.17 -10.98 19.89
C LYS A 343 3.05 -10.46 18.99
N VAL A 344 3.18 -10.65 17.66
CA VAL A 344 2.21 -10.15 16.68
C VAL A 344 1.79 -11.34 15.81
N PRO A 345 0.76 -12.09 16.25
CA PRO A 345 0.33 -13.28 15.49
C PRO A 345 -0.09 -12.96 14.05
N GLY A 346 -0.51 -11.73 13.77
CA GLY A 346 -0.89 -11.31 12.43
C GLY A 346 0.24 -10.89 11.53
N PHE A 347 1.49 -10.91 12.01
CA PHE A 347 2.65 -10.48 11.22
C PHE A 347 2.87 -11.45 10.06
N ILE A 348 2.84 -10.92 8.82
CA ILE A 348 2.91 -11.71 7.59
C ILE A 348 3.53 -10.83 6.51
N GLY A 349 4.25 -11.42 5.59
CA GLY A 349 4.79 -10.63 4.49
C GLY A 349 5.85 -11.40 3.74
N GLY A 350 6.62 -10.68 2.94
CA GLY A 350 7.66 -11.31 2.16
C GLY A 350 8.47 -10.30 1.40
N ALA A 351 9.39 -10.81 0.59
CA ALA A 351 10.26 -9.99 -0.25
C ALA A 351 10.00 -10.30 -1.72
N ALA A 352 10.39 -9.35 -2.58
CA ALA A 352 10.32 -9.56 -4.03
C ALA A 352 11.58 -10.31 -4.48
N ASP A 353 11.63 -11.58 -4.14
CA ASP A 353 12.72 -12.51 -4.47
C ASP A 353 14.08 -12.14 -3.85
N LEU A 354 14.07 -11.44 -2.72
CA LEU A 354 15.29 -10.92 -2.10
C LEU A 354 15.39 -11.23 -0.59
N VAL A 355 14.72 -12.28 -0.12
CA VAL A 355 14.63 -12.53 1.32
C VAL A 355 16.00 -12.71 1.99
N GLU A 356 16.95 -13.36 1.33
CA GLU A 356 18.29 -13.52 1.88
C GLU A 356 19.03 -12.19 2.01
N SER A 357 18.77 -11.28 1.08
CA SER A 357 19.43 -9.97 1.07
C SER A 357 18.76 -8.98 2.01
N THR A 358 17.44 -9.02 2.10
CA THR A 358 16.71 -8.11 2.99
C THR A 358 16.65 -8.63 4.42
N LYS A 359 16.96 -9.91 4.64
CA LYS A 359 16.94 -10.57 5.95
C LYS A 359 15.55 -10.58 6.57
N THR A 360 14.52 -10.73 5.72
CA THR A 360 13.12 -10.68 6.15
C THR A 360 12.48 -12.07 6.02
N GLU A 361 12.73 -12.90 7.01
CA GLU A 361 12.16 -14.25 7.02
C GLU A 361 11.54 -14.57 8.38
N ILE A 362 10.31 -15.09 8.35
CA ILE A 362 9.63 -15.56 9.55
C ILE A 362 9.82 -17.08 9.64
N ASP A 363 9.43 -17.82 8.62
CA ASP A 363 9.67 -19.26 8.52
C ASP A 363 9.68 -19.62 7.03
N VAL A 364 10.77 -19.29 6.35
CA VAL A 364 10.84 -19.45 4.89
C VAL A 364 10.82 -20.91 4.45
N ALA A 365 11.08 -21.85 5.35
CA ALA A 365 10.97 -23.27 5.03
C ALA A 365 9.53 -23.70 4.77
N ARG A 366 8.56 -22.98 5.33
CA ARG A 366 7.14 -23.29 5.19
C ARG A 366 6.36 -22.03 4.77
N PRO A 367 6.58 -21.53 3.53
CA PRO A 367 5.92 -20.30 3.10
C PRO A 367 4.43 -20.47 2.91
N PHE A 368 3.72 -19.35 2.87
CA PHE A 368 2.32 -19.34 2.44
C PHE A 368 2.26 -19.89 1.02
N SER A 369 1.39 -20.87 0.79
CA SER A 369 1.28 -21.52 -0.52
C SER A 369 -0.10 -22.14 -0.66
N ALA A 370 -0.35 -22.72 -1.83
CA ALA A 370 -1.61 -23.44 -2.08
C ALA A 370 -1.82 -24.60 -1.08
N THR A 371 -0.74 -25.17 -0.57
CA THR A 371 -0.81 -26.32 0.36
C THR A 371 -0.44 -25.96 1.80
N ASN A 372 -0.12 -24.70 2.06
CA ASN A 372 0.21 -24.24 3.42
C ASN A 372 -0.32 -22.83 3.63
N ARG A 373 -1.62 -22.71 3.86
CA ARG A 373 -2.27 -21.43 4.04
C ARG A 373 -1.88 -20.73 5.35
N ALA A 374 -1.43 -21.51 6.34
CA ALA A 374 -1.01 -20.96 7.62
C ALA A 374 0.37 -20.31 7.57
N GLY A 375 1.12 -20.46 6.46
CA GLY A 375 2.43 -19.86 6.31
C GLY A 375 2.40 -18.33 6.39
N ARG A 376 3.47 -17.76 6.91
CA ARG A 376 3.54 -16.31 7.15
C ARG A 376 4.58 -15.59 6.26
N ASP A 377 5.28 -16.35 5.43
CA ASP A 377 6.20 -15.79 4.41
C ASP A 377 5.57 -15.93 3.05
N ILE A 378 5.35 -14.83 2.37
CA ILE A 378 4.79 -14.83 1.03
C ILE A 378 5.93 -14.68 0.04
N LYS A 379 6.07 -15.65 -0.85
CA LYS A 379 7.08 -15.58 -1.91
C LYS A 379 6.50 -14.81 -3.09
N PHE A 380 6.82 -13.52 -3.18
CA PHE A 380 6.25 -12.68 -4.24
C PHE A 380 6.92 -12.90 -5.60
N GLY A 381 8.15 -13.39 -5.61
CA GLY A 381 8.94 -13.40 -6.84
C GLY A 381 9.33 -11.98 -7.20
N VAL A 382 9.87 -11.77 -8.40
CA VAL A 382 10.31 -10.45 -8.85
C VAL A 382 9.08 -9.67 -9.31
N ARG A 383 8.29 -9.21 -8.33
CA ARG A 383 7.03 -8.52 -8.56
C ARG A 383 6.81 -7.43 -7.50
N GLU A 384 7.65 -6.39 -7.55
CA GLU A 384 7.58 -5.32 -6.53
C GLU A 384 6.20 -4.64 -6.50
N HIS A 385 5.64 -4.37 -7.68
CA HIS A 385 4.37 -3.63 -7.72
C HIS A 385 3.23 -4.47 -7.15
N ALA A 386 3.13 -5.75 -7.55
CA ALA A 386 2.12 -6.64 -6.97
C ALA A 386 2.34 -6.81 -5.47
N MET A 387 3.61 -6.94 -5.04
CA MET A 387 3.90 -7.01 -3.61
C MET A 387 3.32 -5.81 -2.88
N GLY A 388 3.48 -4.62 -3.44
CA GLY A 388 2.95 -3.41 -2.81
C GLY A 388 1.43 -3.45 -2.68
N THR A 389 0.74 -3.75 -3.77
CA THR A 389 -0.72 -3.71 -3.76
C THR A 389 -1.32 -4.89 -2.97
N VAL A 390 -0.70 -6.06 -3.02
CA VAL A 390 -1.13 -7.22 -2.23
C VAL A 390 -0.97 -6.91 -0.74
N THR A 391 0.17 -6.33 -0.36
CA THR A 391 0.40 -5.93 1.03
C THR A 391 -0.69 -4.96 1.50
N ASN A 392 -1.04 -3.98 0.65
CA ASN A 392 -2.15 -3.07 0.98
C ASN A 392 -3.46 -3.82 1.17
N GLY A 393 -3.74 -4.80 0.32
CA GLY A 393 -4.97 -5.60 0.43
C GLY A 393 -5.05 -6.37 1.75
N ILE A 394 -3.93 -6.93 2.18
CA ILE A 394 -3.86 -7.62 3.46
C ILE A 394 -4.08 -6.62 4.60
N ALA A 395 -3.46 -5.44 4.50
CA ALA A 395 -3.58 -4.42 5.54
C ALA A 395 -5.02 -3.93 5.71
N VAL A 396 -5.71 -3.62 4.60
CA VAL A 396 -7.06 -3.07 4.69
C VAL A 396 -8.11 -4.14 4.94
N HIS A 397 -7.79 -5.41 4.71
CA HIS A 397 -8.69 -6.52 5.04
C HIS A 397 -8.95 -6.57 6.55
N GLY A 398 -7.94 -6.34 7.35
CA GLY A 398 -8.03 -6.43 8.80
C GLY A 398 -7.60 -7.78 9.33
N GLY A 399 -7.19 -7.81 10.59
CA GLY A 399 -6.76 -9.03 11.27
C GLY A 399 -5.29 -9.36 11.13
N LEU A 400 -4.59 -8.73 10.19
CA LEU A 400 -3.20 -9.04 9.90
C LEU A 400 -2.37 -7.76 9.85
N ARG A 401 -1.07 -7.92 10.04
CA ARG A 401 -0.11 -6.81 9.99
C ARG A 401 0.95 -7.16 8.94
N PRO A 402 0.81 -6.66 7.72
CA PRO A 402 1.70 -7.10 6.63
C PRO A 402 2.89 -6.20 6.41
N TYR A 403 3.95 -6.78 5.83
CA TYR A 403 5.11 -6.03 5.34
C TYR A 403 5.48 -6.52 3.95
N GLY A 404 6.20 -5.66 3.19
CA GLY A 404 6.78 -6.03 1.92
C GLY A 404 8.19 -5.48 1.83
N ALA A 405 9.12 -6.32 1.38
CA ALA A 405 10.55 -5.99 1.40
C ALA A 405 11.20 -6.08 0.03
N THR A 406 12.08 -5.14 -0.27
CA THR A 406 12.91 -5.16 -1.47
C THR A 406 14.09 -4.21 -1.25
N PHE A 407 14.98 -4.08 -2.23
CA PHE A 407 16.02 -3.06 -2.21
C PHE A 407 15.38 -1.68 -2.34
N PHE A 408 15.99 -0.71 -1.67
CA PHE A 408 15.40 0.64 -1.61
C PHE A 408 15.21 1.25 -3.00
N VAL A 409 16.19 1.07 -3.90
CA VAL A 409 16.05 1.62 -5.26
C VAL A 409 14.84 1.04 -5.99
N PHE A 410 14.45 -0.21 -5.68
CA PHE A 410 13.32 -0.85 -6.33
C PHE A 410 11.96 -0.46 -5.73
N SER A 411 11.97 0.41 -4.71
CA SER A 411 10.74 1.07 -4.32
C SER A 411 10.14 1.85 -5.49
N ASP A 412 10.95 2.22 -6.48
CA ASP A 412 10.47 2.86 -7.70
C ASP A 412 9.44 2.01 -8.44
N TYR A 413 9.60 0.67 -8.43
CA TYR A 413 8.64 -0.21 -9.11
C TYR A 413 7.29 -0.28 -8.38
N MET A 414 7.27 0.00 -7.10
CA MET A 414 6.05 -0.15 -6.29
C MET A 414 5.49 1.19 -5.79
N ARG A 415 6.05 2.31 -6.26
CA ARG A 415 5.70 3.63 -5.74
C ARG A 415 4.19 3.93 -5.78
N PRO A 416 3.44 3.61 -6.86
CA PRO A 416 1.99 3.89 -6.82
C PRO A 416 1.26 3.16 -5.70
N ALA A 417 1.66 1.93 -5.39
CA ALA A 417 1.06 1.18 -4.28
C ALA A 417 1.45 1.80 -2.93
N VAL A 418 2.69 2.27 -2.80
CA VAL A 418 3.13 2.97 -1.60
C VAL A 418 2.30 4.24 -1.39
N ARG A 419 2.09 4.99 -2.48
CA ARG A 419 1.27 6.21 -2.39
C ARG A 419 -0.15 5.89 -1.95
N LEU A 420 -0.72 4.80 -2.49
CA LEU A 420 -2.07 4.40 -2.06
C LEU A 420 -2.09 3.99 -0.59
N SER A 421 -1.04 3.32 -0.09
CA SER A 421 -1.02 2.98 1.34
C SER A 421 -1.13 4.25 2.20
N ALA A 422 -0.44 5.30 1.80
CA ALA A 422 -0.49 6.58 2.52
C ALA A 422 -1.86 7.25 2.38
N LEU A 423 -2.41 7.26 1.17
CA LEU A 423 -3.71 7.88 0.90
C LEU A 423 -4.85 7.15 1.62
N MET A 424 -4.75 5.83 1.73
CA MET A 424 -5.77 5.01 2.38
C MET A 424 -5.59 4.90 3.90
N ASN A 425 -4.55 5.47 4.45
CA ASN A 425 -4.20 5.26 5.87
C ASN A 425 -3.99 3.76 6.17
N ALA A 426 -3.50 3.00 5.20
CA ALA A 426 -3.31 1.56 5.37
C ALA A 426 -2.03 1.30 6.17
N PRO A 427 -2.09 0.45 7.20
CA PRO A 427 -0.92 0.20 8.04
C PRO A 427 0.04 -0.82 7.44
N SER A 428 0.42 -0.60 6.20
CA SER A 428 1.42 -1.41 5.50
C SER A 428 2.81 -1.04 5.98
N ILE A 429 3.69 -2.04 6.09
CA ILE A 429 5.09 -1.79 6.47
C ILE A 429 5.97 -2.07 5.26
N TRP A 430 6.79 -1.09 4.88
CA TRP A 430 7.72 -1.21 3.76
C TRP A 430 9.13 -1.37 4.32
N VAL A 431 9.83 -2.42 3.90
CA VAL A 431 11.18 -2.69 4.39
C VAL A 431 12.12 -2.60 3.19
N TRP A 432 12.95 -1.56 3.17
CA TRP A 432 13.81 -1.26 2.03
C TRP A 432 15.26 -1.25 2.46
N THR A 433 16.01 -2.25 2.02
CA THR A 433 17.42 -2.36 2.37
C THR A 433 18.31 -1.82 1.26
N HIS A 434 19.60 -1.76 1.50
CA HIS A 434 20.58 -1.25 0.52
C HIS A 434 20.29 0.23 0.28
N ASP A 435 20.38 1.00 1.37
CA ASP A 435 19.78 2.33 1.50
C ASP A 435 20.55 3.46 0.81
N SER A 436 21.82 3.25 0.40
CA SER A 436 22.64 4.34 -0.11
C SER A 436 23.74 3.82 -1.02
N VAL A 437 24.55 4.75 -1.54
CA VAL A 437 25.73 4.41 -2.36
C VAL A 437 26.68 3.46 -1.63
N PHE A 438 26.60 3.39 -0.31
CA PHE A 438 27.49 2.54 0.48
C PHE A 438 27.18 1.05 0.34
N LEU A 439 26.14 0.67 -0.38
CA LEU A 439 25.95 -0.73 -0.74
C LEU A 439 27.09 -1.25 -1.64
N GLY A 440 27.71 -0.34 -2.40
CA GLY A 440 29.01 -0.60 -3.02
C GLY A 440 28.97 -1.04 -4.48
N GLU A 441 29.34 -2.29 -4.71
CA GLU A 441 29.75 -2.79 -6.02
C GLU A 441 28.63 -2.97 -7.04
N ASP A 442 27.36 -2.99 -6.60
CA ASP A 442 26.23 -3.13 -7.52
C ASP A 442 26.07 -1.92 -8.45
N GLY A 443 26.61 -0.76 -8.05
CA GLY A 443 26.68 0.40 -8.93
C GLY A 443 25.42 1.24 -8.96
N PRO A 444 25.41 2.22 -9.88
CA PRO A 444 24.38 3.28 -9.85
C PRO A 444 22.95 2.80 -10.07
N THR A 445 22.75 1.68 -10.75
CA THR A 445 21.39 1.14 -10.94
C THR A 445 20.78 0.65 -9.63
N HIS A 446 21.59 0.42 -8.62
CA HIS A 446 21.15 -0.10 -7.32
C HIS A 446 21.32 0.91 -6.18
N GLN A 447 21.99 2.04 -6.43
CA GLN A 447 22.37 3.01 -5.42
C GLN A 447 21.33 4.15 -5.37
N PRO A 448 20.50 4.20 -4.32
CA PRO A 448 19.50 5.29 -4.20
C PRO A 448 20.18 6.64 -4.00
N ILE A 449 19.62 7.67 -4.60
CA ILE A 449 20.07 9.06 -4.45
C ILE A 449 18.89 9.93 -4.03
N GLU A 450 17.88 10.03 -4.91
CA GLU A 450 16.72 10.94 -4.70
C GLU A 450 15.60 10.30 -3.90
N HIS A 451 15.71 9.02 -3.56
CA HIS A 451 14.57 8.27 -2.99
C HIS A 451 14.11 8.80 -1.65
N LEU A 452 15.04 9.08 -0.72
CA LEU A 452 14.65 9.62 0.58
C LEU A 452 13.91 10.94 0.43
N ALA A 453 14.47 11.87 -0.35
CA ALA A 453 13.85 13.18 -0.55
C ALA A 453 12.46 13.05 -1.15
N SER A 454 12.30 12.23 -2.19
CA SER A 454 11.02 12.11 -2.88
C SER A 454 9.98 11.39 -2.02
N LEU A 455 10.38 10.41 -1.23
CA LEU A 455 9.45 9.70 -0.36
C LEU A 455 9.05 10.54 0.85
N ARG A 456 9.97 11.36 1.37
CA ARG A 456 9.64 12.32 2.43
C ARG A 456 8.67 13.40 1.94
N ALA A 457 8.57 13.62 0.62
CA ALA A 457 7.56 14.52 0.06
C ALA A 457 6.16 13.92 0.04
N MET A 458 6.03 12.61 0.21
CA MET A 458 4.74 11.93 0.16
C MET A 458 3.98 12.12 1.48
N PRO A 459 2.76 12.70 1.44
CA PRO A 459 2.01 12.88 2.69
C PRO A 459 1.72 11.55 3.37
N ASN A 460 1.74 11.55 4.68
CA ASN A 460 1.29 10.43 5.51
C ASN A 460 2.15 9.17 5.43
N LEU A 461 3.32 9.23 4.84
CA LEU A 461 4.29 8.12 4.86
C LEU A 461 5.38 8.48 5.86
N TRP A 462 5.58 7.65 6.89
CA TRP A 462 6.69 7.83 7.80
C TRP A 462 7.89 7.07 7.26
N VAL A 463 8.98 7.80 6.98
CA VAL A 463 10.22 7.20 6.47
C VAL A 463 11.24 7.18 7.61
N ILE A 464 11.56 5.99 8.11
CA ILE A 464 12.50 5.84 9.21
C ILE A 464 13.80 5.24 8.68
N ARG A 465 14.89 5.98 8.83
CA ARG A 465 16.23 5.52 8.43
C ARG A 465 17.08 5.34 9.68
N PRO A 466 17.07 4.13 10.28
CA PRO A 466 17.76 3.94 11.55
C PRO A 466 19.28 4.02 11.43
N ALA A 467 19.91 4.60 12.44
CA ALA A 467 21.35 4.82 12.45
C ALA A 467 22.14 3.57 12.79
N ASP A 468 21.54 2.65 13.52
CA ASP A 468 22.23 1.47 14.03
C ASP A 468 21.22 0.38 14.40
N ALA A 469 21.72 -0.72 14.96
CA ALA A 469 20.89 -1.84 15.37
C ALA A 469 19.82 -1.44 16.38
N THR A 470 20.17 -0.59 17.34
CA THR A 470 19.22 -0.22 18.41
C THR A 470 18.10 0.68 17.88
N GLU A 471 18.42 1.62 16.98
CA GLU A 471 17.37 2.42 16.34
C GLU A 471 16.48 1.54 15.45
N THR A 472 17.03 0.47 14.86
CA THR A 472 16.23 -0.43 14.02
C THR A 472 15.18 -1.16 14.86
N VAL A 473 15.52 -1.61 16.06
CA VAL A 473 14.53 -2.22 16.96
C VAL A 473 13.40 -1.24 17.24
N GLU A 474 13.75 0.00 17.56
CA GLU A 474 12.73 1.03 17.82
C GLU A 474 11.91 1.34 16.57
N ALA A 475 12.52 1.35 15.38
CA ALA A 475 11.81 1.60 14.13
C ALA A 475 10.74 0.53 13.89
N TRP A 476 11.07 -0.73 14.13
CA TRP A 476 10.10 -1.81 14.03
C TRP A 476 8.97 -1.65 15.04
N GLU A 477 9.30 -1.25 16.28
CA GLU A 477 8.28 -1.03 17.30
C GLU A 477 7.33 0.09 16.87
N VAL A 478 7.85 1.19 16.34
CA VAL A 478 7.01 2.27 15.81
C VAL A 478 6.12 1.77 14.68
N ALA A 479 6.69 1.00 13.74
CA ALA A 479 5.94 0.51 12.59
C ALA A 479 4.81 -0.42 13.02
N LEU A 480 5.07 -1.33 13.94
CA LEU A 480 4.06 -2.29 14.38
C LEU A 480 2.95 -1.66 15.20
N ASN A 481 3.19 -0.49 15.79
CA ASN A 481 2.18 0.21 16.59
C ASN A 481 1.40 1.26 15.81
N ARG A 482 1.81 1.58 14.58
CA ARG A 482 1.07 2.55 13.79
C ARG A 482 -0.10 1.87 13.09
N GLY A 483 -1.32 2.30 13.41
CA GLY A 483 -2.53 1.74 12.83
C GLY A 483 -3.18 2.59 11.75
N ASP A 484 -2.71 3.83 11.55
CA ASP A 484 -3.40 4.78 10.66
C ASP A 484 -2.55 5.23 9.47
N GLY A 485 -1.59 4.42 9.09
CA GLY A 485 -0.80 4.73 7.90
C GLY A 485 0.44 3.87 7.79
N PRO A 486 1.13 3.96 6.66
CA PRO A 486 2.31 3.13 6.39
C PRO A 486 3.58 3.69 7.03
N VAL A 487 4.50 2.78 7.32
CA VAL A 487 5.85 3.10 7.78
C VAL A 487 6.84 2.39 6.87
N ALA A 488 7.85 3.15 6.39
CA ALA A 488 8.96 2.60 5.63
C ALA A 488 10.19 2.57 6.53
N ILE A 489 10.87 1.43 6.58
CA ILE A 489 12.12 1.26 7.32
C ILE A 489 13.23 1.08 6.29
N VAL A 490 14.17 2.03 6.27
CA VAL A 490 15.21 2.12 5.24
C VAL A 490 16.55 1.75 5.88
N GLN A 491 17.15 0.64 5.42
CA GLN A 491 18.22 -0.05 6.16
C GLN A 491 19.50 -0.23 5.35
N THR A 492 20.63 -0.27 6.06
CA THR A 492 21.94 -0.45 5.42
C THR A 492 22.17 -1.89 4.99
N ARG A 493 22.92 -2.05 3.90
CA ARG A 493 23.55 -3.32 3.58
C ARG A 493 24.86 -3.49 4.38
N GLN A 494 25.62 -2.42 4.51
CA GLN A 494 26.92 -2.42 5.18
C GLN A 494 26.76 -2.35 6.70
N ASN A 495 27.79 -2.78 7.40
CA ASN A 495 27.83 -2.70 8.86
C ASN A 495 28.02 -1.27 9.31
N VAL A 496 27.42 -0.93 10.45
CA VAL A 496 27.60 0.35 11.13
C VAL A 496 27.78 0.07 12.63
N PRO A 497 28.51 0.92 13.33
CA PRO A 497 28.71 0.68 14.77
C PRO A 497 27.43 0.89 15.57
N VAL A 498 27.21 0.02 16.55
CA VAL A 498 26.13 0.18 17.50
C VAL A 498 26.44 1.40 18.37
N LEU A 499 25.47 2.29 18.49
CA LEU A 499 25.62 3.53 19.26
C LEU A 499 25.46 3.27 20.75
N ASP A 500 26.19 4.04 21.57
CA ASP A 500 26.03 4.04 23.02
C ASP A 500 24.95 5.09 23.35
N ARG A 501 23.72 4.63 23.48
CA ARG A 501 22.58 5.52 23.65
C ARG A 501 21.49 4.88 24.49
N GLN A 502 20.62 5.72 25.03
CA GLN A 502 19.40 5.26 25.69
C GLN A 502 18.26 5.15 24.69
N ARG A 503 17.38 4.19 24.91
CA ARG A 503 16.21 3.98 24.06
C ARG A 503 15.21 5.12 24.20
N GLY A 504 14.39 5.29 23.16
CA GLY A 504 13.22 6.16 23.20
C GLY A 504 13.22 7.30 22.21
N GLY A 505 14.33 7.55 21.53
CA GLY A 505 14.46 8.71 20.65
C GLY A 505 13.77 8.56 19.29
N VAL A 506 13.68 7.35 18.77
CA VAL A 506 13.14 7.15 17.41
C VAL A 506 11.67 7.55 17.36
N ALA A 507 10.90 7.27 18.39
CA ALA A 507 9.47 7.62 18.41
C ALA A 507 9.23 9.13 18.32
N ARG A 508 10.22 9.95 18.69
CA ARG A 508 10.14 11.40 18.56
C ARG A 508 10.68 11.91 17.23
N GLY A 509 11.25 11.02 16.42
CA GLY A 509 11.76 11.34 15.10
C GLY A 509 13.15 11.90 15.05
N GLY A 510 13.61 12.52 16.13
CA GLY A 510 14.95 13.06 16.24
C GLY A 510 15.27 13.36 17.69
N TYR A 511 16.55 13.26 18.05
CA TYR A 511 16.96 13.45 19.46
C TYR A 511 18.47 13.73 19.51
N VAL A 512 18.90 14.30 20.63
CA VAL A 512 20.29 14.67 20.84
C VAL A 512 21.08 13.46 21.31
N LEU A 513 22.15 13.10 20.58
CA LEU A 513 23.09 12.07 20.98
C LEU A 513 24.25 12.63 21.81
N ARG A 514 24.67 13.83 21.50
CA ARG A 514 25.80 14.49 22.17
C ARG A 514 25.50 15.98 22.25
N ASP A 515 25.67 16.55 23.43
CA ASP A 515 25.44 17.98 23.63
C ASP A 515 26.61 18.82 23.09
N GLY A 516 26.30 20.04 22.69
CA GLY A 516 27.25 21.03 22.21
C GLY A 516 26.49 22.26 21.72
N ASP A 517 27.10 23.41 21.87
CA ASP A 517 26.44 24.69 21.59
C ASP A 517 27.13 25.51 20.50
N ASP A 518 28.20 25.00 19.89
CA ASP A 518 28.92 25.77 18.87
C ASP A 518 28.41 25.46 17.46
N VAL A 519 28.04 24.22 17.19
CA VAL A 519 27.48 23.78 15.90
C VAL A 519 26.63 22.55 16.14
N VAL A 520 25.60 22.38 15.32
CA VAL A 520 24.74 21.20 15.37
C VAL A 520 24.97 20.36 14.11
N LEU A 521 25.35 19.11 14.28
CA LEU A 521 25.48 18.14 13.18
C LEU A 521 24.26 17.24 13.21
N VAL A 522 23.43 17.29 12.16
CA VAL A 522 22.21 16.51 12.06
C VAL A 522 22.40 15.41 11.01
N ALA A 523 22.21 14.16 11.41
CA ALA A 523 22.45 13.06 10.49
C ALA A 523 21.36 12.00 10.61
N THR A 524 21.27 11.14 9.61
CA THR A 524 20.36 10.01 9.60
C THR A 524 21.13 8.74 9.21
N GLY A 525 20.58 7.60 9.61
CA GLY A 525 21.10 6.32 9.15
C GLY A 525 22.59 6.17 9.39
N SER A 526 23.29 5.59 8.41
CA SER A 526 24.71 5.30 8.53
C SER A 526 25.58 6.56 8.72
N GLU A 527 25.05 7.75 8.45
CA GLU A 527 25.84 8.97 8.60
C GLU A 527 25.84 9.52 10.01
N VAL A 528 25.06 8.94 10.93
CA VAL A 528 25.10 9.35 12.33
C VAL A 528 26.48 9.08 12.93
N HIS A 529 27.08 7.91 12.65
CA HIS A 529 28.43 7.66 13.17
C HIS A 529 29.48 8.58 12.53
N VAL A 530 29.25 9.01 11.28
CA VAL A 530 30.11 9.99 10.62
C VAL A 530 30.05 11.33 11.39
N ALA A 531 28.85 11.74 11.76
CA ALA A 531 28.66 12.98 12.53
C ALA A 531 29.36 12.90 13.89
N LEU A 532 29.30 11.73 14.53
CA LEU A 532 29.98 11.54 15.83
C LEU A 532 31.50 11.63 15.68
N GLU A 533 32.05 11.05 14.61
CA GLU A 533 33.48 11.15 14.32
C GLU A 533 33.89 12.59 14.03
N ALA A 534 33.07 13.32 13.26
CA ALA A 534 33.32 14.73 12.98
C ALA A 534 33.31 15.55 14.27
N ALA A 535 32.36 15.25 15.17
CA ALA A 535 32.27 15.95 16.45
C ALA A 535 33.54 15.74 17.31
N ASP A 536 34.11 14.52 17.28
CA ASP A 536 35.36 14.25 17.98
C ASP A 536 36.49 15.12 17.44
N LEU A 537 36.60 15.23 16.11
CA LEU A 537 37.63 16.05 15.48
C LEU A 537 37.45 17.55 15.82
N LEU A 538 36.19 18.02 15.82
CA LEU A 538 35.88 19.40 16.18
C LEU A 538 36.22 19.67 17.63
N THR A 539 35.96 18.71 18.51
CA THR A 539 36.33 18.85 19.94
C THR A 539 37.84 19.05 20.07
N ASP A 540 38.66 18.36 19.31
CA ASP A 540 40.12 18.51 19.33
C ASP A 540 40.52 19.93 18.89
N ASP A 541 39.69 20.61 18.10
CA ASP A 541 39.91 21.99 17.67
C ASP A 541 39.20 23.00 18.57
N GLY A 542 38.63 22.55 19.68
CA GLY A 542 37.98 23.44 20.66
C GLY A 542 36.55 23.81 20.28
N VAL A 543 35.93 23.10 19.37
CA VAL A 543 34.54 23.36 18.92
C VAL A 543 33.62 22.32 19.54
N ALA A 544 32.58 22.76 20.25
CA ALA A 544 31.62 21.87 20.88
C ALA A 544 30.47 21.60 19.93
N ALA A 545 30.50 20.45 19.29
CA ALA A 545 29.49 20.06 18.31
C ALA A 545 28.38 19.22 18.98
N ARG A 546 27.14 19.67 18.79
CA ARG A 546 25.97 18.85 19.14
C ARG A 546 25.74 17.87 18.01
N VAL A 547 25.44 16.60 18.34
CA VAL A 547 25.09 15.59 17.35
C VAL A 547 23.65 15.17 17.56
N VAL A 548 22.87 15.28 16.50
CA VAL A 548 21.45 14.90 16.47
C VAL A 548 21.26 13.75 15.51
N SER A 549 20.64 12.67 16.00
CA SER A 549 20.14 11.60 15.12
C SER A 549 18.70 11.97 14.74
N LEU A 550 18.40 11.96 13.44
CA LEU A 550 17.10 12.36 12.91
C LEU A 550 16.52 11.24 12.07
N PRO A 551 16.20 10.08 12.65
CA PRO A 551 15.78 8.93 11.83
C PRO A 551 14.46 9.12 11.10
N CYS A 552 13.58 10.00 11.57
CA CYS A 552 12.26 10.15 10.95
C CYS A 552 11.80 11.61 10.97
N TRP A 553 11.86 12.27 9.81
CA TRP A 553 11.43 13.67 9.71
C TRP A 553 9.97 13.85 10.11
N GLU A 554 9.09 12.93 9.68
CA GLU A 554 7.66 13.08 9.89
C GLU A 554 7.30 13.07 11.36
N LEU A 555 7.92 12.18 12.12
CA LEU A 555 7.71 12.13 13.57
C LEU A 555 8.33 13.34 14.27
N PHE A 556 9.47 13.80 13.78
CA PHE A 556 10.13 14.97 14.36
C PHE A 556 9.30 16.24 14.17
N PHE A 557 8.81 16.45 12.93
CA PHE A 557 7.98 17.63 12.65
C PHE A 557 6.65 17.58 13.38
N ALA A 558 6.20 16.40 13.79
CA ALA A 558 4.97 16.25 14.58
C ALA A 558 5.17 16.64 16.06
N GLN A 559 6.40 16.76 16.51
CA GLN A 559 6.67 17.21 17.89
C GLN A 559 6.37 18.71 18.02
N ASP A 560 6.18 19.16 19.27
CA ASP A 560 5.92 20.57 19.48
C ASP A 560 7.18 21.42 19.19
N GLU A 561 6.96 22.71 18.98
CA GLU A 561 8.03 23.63 18.62
C GLU A 561 9.11 23.69 19.70
N GLU A 562 8.71 23.61 20.96
CA GLU A 562 9.67 23.64 22.09
C GLU A 562 10.65 22.47 22.00
N TYR A 563 10.15 21.26 21.74
CA TYR A 563 11.02 20.09 21.64
C TYR A 563 11.94 20.20 20.42
N ARG A 564 11.40 20.63 19.27
CA ARG A 564 12.21 20.75 18.05
C ARG A 564 13.32 21.79 18.23
N THR A 565 13.01 22.91 18.86
CA THR A 565 14.00 23.95 19.15
C THR A 565 15.06 23.46 20.14
N GLU A 566 14.64 22.71 21.15
CA GLU A 566 15.58 22.14 22.14
C GLU A 566 16.57 21.20 21.44
N VAL A 567 16.09 20.37 20.51
CA VAL A 567 16.95 19.41 19.80
C VAL A 567 17.91 20.12 18.84
N LEU A 568 17.40 21.03 18.02
CA LEU A 568 18.20 21.65 16.95
C LEU A 568 18.97 22.89 17.43
N GLY A 569 18.64 23.41 18.60
CA GLY A 569 19.28 24.62 19.11
C GLY A 569 18.71 25.87 18.46
N GLU A 570 18.77 26.99 19.19
CA GLU A 570 18.31 28.27 18.70
C GLU A 570 19.54 29.14 18.40
N GLY A 571 19.65 29.61 17.17
CA GLY A 571 20.75 30.48 16.77
C GLY A 571 22.09 29.78 16.62
N ILE A 572 22.11 28.46 16.59
CA ILE A 572 23.34 27.68 16.44
C ILE A 572 23.46 27.23 14.96
N PRO A 573 24.63 27.40 14.33
CA PRO A 573 24.83 26.92 12.95
C PRO A 573 24.55 25.42 12.84
N ARG A 574 23.94 25.01 11.75
CA ARG A 574 23.56 23.60 11.53
C ARG A 574 24.15 23.05 10.26
N VAL A 575 24.58 21.79 10.32
CA VAL A 575 25.14 21.04 9.20
C VAL A 575 24.37 19.72 9.13
N SER A 576 23.87 19.36 7.94
CA SER A 576 23.23 18.06 7.75
C SER A 576 24.20 17.10 7.04
N ILE A 577 24.12 15.82 7.39
CA ILE A 577 24.98 14.78 6.81
C ILE A 577 24.10 13.58 6.48
N GLU A 578 23.89 13.33 5.19
CA GLU A 578 23.11 12.18 4.75
C GLU A 578 23.57 11.75 3.36
N ALA A 579 23.85 10.46 3.17
CA ALA A 579 24.30 9.91 1.88
C ALA A 579 23.12 9.76 0.92
N ALA A 580 22.59 10.89 0.48
CA ALA A 580 21.43 11.00 -0.40
C ALA A 580 21.34 12.44 -0.90
N ALA A 581 20.40 12.69 -1.79
CA ALA A 581 20.18 14.05 -2.32
C ALA A 581 19.94 15.05 -1.18
N THR A 582 20.54 16.22 -1.31
CA THR A 582 20.41 17.27 -0.29
C THR A 582 19.06 17.98 -0.34
N PHE A 583 18.25 17.72 -1.35
CA PHE A 583 16.94 18.36 -1.56
C PHE A 583 16.07 18.23 -0.30
N GLY A 584 15.62 19.38 0.20
CA GLY A 584 14.73 19.42 1.37
C GLY A 584 15.43 19.64 2.70
N TRP A 585 16.74 19.43 2.79
CA TRP A 585 17.45 19.55 4.05
C TRP A 585 17.48 20.98 4.59
N GLU A 586 17.26 21.98 3.73
CA GLU A 586 17.14 23.37 4.18
C GLU A 586 16.01 23.57 5.18
N ARG A 587 15.00 22.68 5.19
CA ARG A 587 13.95 22.71 6.21
C ARG A 587 14.48 22.45 7.61
N ILE A 588 15.61 21.75 7.72
CA ILE A 588 16.22 21.39 8.99
C ILE A 588 17.35 22.37 9.33
N VAL A 589 18.23 22.65 8.37
CA VAL A 589 19.44 23.41 8.65
C VAL A 589 19.25 24.93 8.48
N GLY A 590 18.16 25.33 7.84
CA GLY A 590 17.89 26.75 7.62
C GLY A 590 18.62 27.30 6.38
N PRO A 591 18.33 28.55 6.01
CA PRO A 591 18.89 29.14 4.79
C PRO A 591 20.40 29.34 4.84
N ASP A 592 20.96 29.48 6.04
CA ASP A 592 22.40 29.68 6.22
C ASP A 592 23.13 28.41 6.62
N GLY A 593 22.42 27.27 6.69
CA GLY A 593 23.01 26.01 7.06
C GLY A 593 23.74 25.33 5.91
N LEU A 594 24.55 24.35 6.24
CA LEU A 594 25.31 23.57 5.26
C LEU A 594 24.69 22.19 5.10
N THR A 595 24.58 21.72 3.85
CA THR A 595 24.09 20.36 3.57
C THR A 595 25.21 19.54 2.96
N ILE A 596 25.51 18.39 3.54
CA ILE A 596 26.49 17.45 3.02
C ILE A 596 25.73 16.21 2.56
N GLY A 597 25.75 15.97 1.26
CA GLY A 597 25.02 14.85 0.67
C GLY A 597 25.56 14.49 -0.69
N ILE A 598 24.76 13.78 -1.46
CA ILE A 598 25.14 13.30 -2.79
C ILE A 598 24.06 13.71 -3.79
N ASP A 599 24.42 14.59 -4.73
CA ASP A 599 23.48 15.14 -5.71
C ASP A 599 23.82 14.69 -7.14
N HIS A 600 24.39 13.48 -7.26
CA HIS A 600 24.71 12.88 -8.54
C HIS A 600 24.57 11.36 -8.40
N PHE A 601 24.46 10.65 -9.51
CA PHE A 601 24.38 9.19 -9.45
C PHE A 601 25.68 8.63 -8.90
N GLY A 602 25.58 7.45 -8.27
CA GLY A 602 26.73 6.76 -7.73
C GLY A 602 27.58 6.08 -8.80
N ALA A 603 28.51 5.27 -8.36
CA ALA A 603 29.44 4.59 -9.28
C ALA A 603 29.84 3.22 -8.70
N GLN A 604 30.22 2.33 -9.60
CA GLN A 604 30.75 1.01 -9.19
C GLN A 604 32.16 1.17 -8.63
N ARG A 605 32.36 0.67 -7.42
CA ARG A 605 33.69 0.69 -6.81
C ARG A 605 33.78 -0.34 -5.70
N ARG A 606 34.91 -1.01 -5.63
CA ARG A 606 35.14 -1.94 -4.52
C ARG A 606 35.23 -1.17 -3.21
N GLY A 607 34.60 -1.70 -2.19
CA GLY A 607 34.51 -1.04 -0.90
C GLY A 607 35.82 -0.70 -0.23
N ASN A 608 36.94 -1.36 -0.63
CA ASN A 608 38.22 -1.18 0.00
C ASN A 608 39.31 -0.57 -0.92
N ALA A 609 38.91 0.04 -2.04
CA ALA A 609 39.90 0.59 -2.98
C ALA A 609 40.28 2.03 -2.62
N SER A 610 41.54 2.28 -2.36
CA SER A 610 42.07 3.63 -2.15
C SER A 610 42.02 4.44 -3.46
N PRO A 611 41.77 5.75 -3.38
CA PRO A 611 41.80 6.60 -4.59
C PRO A 611 43.19 6.57 -5.21
N ARG A 612 43.24 6.46 -6.52
CA ARG A 612 44.51 6.58 -7.24
C ARG A 612 44.79 8.07 -7.47
N ASN A 613 46.02 8.47 -7.25
CA ASN A 613 46.44 9.84 -7.53
C ASN A 613 46.20 10.16 -9.01
N GLY A 614 45.44 11.17 -9.30
CA GLY A 614 45.22 11.66 -10.66
C GLY A 614 43.83 11.46 -11.22
N ASP A 615 42.93 10.81 -10.50
CA ASP A 615 41.55 10.71 -10.96
C ASP A 615 40.83 12.05 -10.72
N SER A 616 40.17 12.53 -11.77
CA SER A 616 39.28 13.68 -11.72
C SER A 616 38.23 13.47 -10.62
N PRO A 617 37.68 14.51 -10.00
CA PRO A 617 36.73 14.33 -8.90
C PRO A 617 35.38 13.78 -9.36
N ALA A 618 35.41 12.56 -9.89
CA ALA A 618 34.21 11.76 -10.01
C ALA A 618 33.80 11.34 -8.59
N PRO A 619 32.52 11.14 -8.35
CA PRO A 619 32.01 10.93 -7.00
C PRO A 619 32.75 9.80 -6.27
N ARG A 620 33.28 10.13 -5.12
CA ARG A 620 34.01 9.17 -4.30
C ARG A 620 33.02 8.38 -3.47
N CYS A 621 32.64 7.21 -3.95
CA CYS A 621 31.76 6.30 -3.25
C CYS A 621 32.58 5.24 -2.50
N GLU A 622 33.46 5.68 -1.63
CA GLU A 622 34.23 4.77 -0.78
C GLU A 622 33.77 4.93 0.67
N ASN A 623 33.52 3.81 1.32
CA ASN A 623 33.06 3.86 2.71
C ASN A 623 34.01 4.68 3.60
N GLU A 624 35.30 4.44 3.49
CA GLU A 624 36.28 5.15 4.31
C GLU A 624 36.60 6.56 3.79
N SER A 625 36.70 6.71 2.48
CA SER A 625 37.05 8.02 1.91
C SER A 625 35.85 8.98 1.86
N ALA A 626 34.64 8.47 1.69
CA ALA A 626 33.45 9.34 1.74
C ALA A 626 33.22 9.82 3.17
N THR A 627 33.44 8.93 4.15
CA THR A 627 33.39 9.33 5.55
C THR A 627 34.47 10.36 5.85
N GLY A 628 35.69 10.10 5.41
CA GLY A 628 36.79 11.04 5.60
C GLY A 628 36.53 12.39 4.95
N TYR A 629 36.04 12.36 3.71
CA TYR A 629 35.71 13.60 2.98
C TYR A 629 34.61 14.38 3.69
N ALA A 630 33.56 13.68 4.13
CA ALA A 630 32.47 14.35 4.86
C ALA A 630 32.97 14.95 6.16
N VAL A 631 33.80 14.21 6.89
CA VAL A 631 34.38 14.68 8.15
C VAL A 631 35.27 15.90 7.89
N GLU A 632 36.16 15.82 6.90
CA GLU A 632 37.06 16.94 6.55
C GLU A 632 36.25 18.18 6.14
N ARG A 633 35.20 17.98 5.36
CA ARG A 633 34.36 19.11 4.92
C ARG A 633 33.64 19.75 6.10
N VAL A 634 33.08 18.93 6.99
CA VAL A 634 32.43 19.47 8.21
C VAL A 634 33.44 20.30 9.00
N VAL A 635 34.64 19.74 9.23
CA VAL A 635 35.65 20.42 10.01
C VAL A 635 36.10 21.72 9.33
N SER A 636 36.36 21.69 8.02
CA SER A 636 36.85 22.86 7.32
C SER A 636 35.81 23.98 7.19
N GLU A 637 34.53 23.64 7.12
CA GLU A 637 33.47 24.64 6.93
C GLU A 637 32.83 25.08 8.25
N SER A 638 33.08 24.35 9.35
CA SER A 638 32.60 24.74 10.69
C SER A 638 33.63 25.57 11.47
N SER A 639 34.87 25.64 10.97
CA SER A 639 35.91 26.46 11.58
C SER A 639 36.00 27.84 10.89
#